data_bd7769f5fcd0f69234dfd11177621ea2
#
_entry.id   bd7769f5fcd0f69234dfd11177621ea2
#
_cell.length_a   1.000
_cell.length_b   1.000
_cell.length_c   1.000
_cell.angle_alpha   90.00
_cell.angle_beta   90.00
_cell.angle_gamma   90.00
#
_symmetry.space_group_name_H-M   'P 1'
#
loop_
_entity.id
_entity.type
_entity.pdbx_description
1 polymer ?
#
loop_
_entity_poly.entity_id
_entity_poly.type
_entity_poly.pdbx_seq_one_letter_code
_entity_poly.pdbx_strand_id
1 'polypeptide(L)'
;ETQVKEILFNKNLNIKVVGKNDENNNDLFVSSGALDPGEIGLKIFEIINYLKLPDEVNNLSKKLKSLKEKTNSNISLKRIPHFCSGCPHNTSTRIPEGSRAITGISCAYLVEHMERNNEGFSQMGSEGATWVGESVFSNTDHVFQNMGDGTYIHSGILSIRHAVAAKTKMTFKILYNDAVALTGGQALDGLPTVAQMSKQLEAEGVEEIAIITDEIEKYSDRGGFARNSKVYDRKNIIDVQIELSKINGTTVIIYDQTCAAEKRRRRKKGILEEPKKKIFINKDLCEGCGDCGIQSNCVSIAPVETEYGRKRQIDQSSCNKDYTCVDGFCPSFVSLEGDIRLKKNYDDNLINKINSKIDDPILPQIDKSFGIMIAGIGGTGVVTIGAVLATAAQIDGKGSGVLDMTGLAQKGGAVKSFLRIFEKPENVGAIRLSYGDTNLLLGFDLLVSNDLEIIKTLDKKISKLIINTDEVMPGDFTRDKNFYLPFDEMRDNLINIAGQENIKFISSNKITSKILGNSILSNMFNVGVAYQSGLIPISALSIEKAIELNGASVKDNIDAFRFGRHYENLKDEVVHIIKDEPEVLEGFEEKYQNRFKFLEDYQNIKYAKNYEDLVSYARKIDKNIGNGSQFSTAVLKNYFKLMAYKDEYEVSRLMTNKKFVDDVNKNFEGNFNYNFYLAPPIFSKKSKVDGKLLKIKFGGWLFNVFKLLSKFKFLRGTKLDPFGYLNERKKERELIRDYKETITDIGIKINKSNYETAVKIASIPDQIRGFGHVKEKNIKEAINYRTDLLNSFHENT
;
A
#
# COMPACT_ATOMS: atom_id res chain seq x y z
N GLU A 1 -35.09 -17.81 -9.89
CA GLU A 1 -35.56 -18.94 -10.73
C GLU A 1 -36.36 -19.90 -9.91
N THR A 2 -35.86 -20.53 -8.87
CA THR A 2 -36.57 -21.51 -8.03
C THR A 2 -37.87 -20.94 -7.48
N GLN A 3 -37.86 -19.78 -6.88
CA GLN A 3 -39.07 -19.11 -6.33
C GLN A 3 -40.10 -18.83 -7.41
N VAL A 4 -39.71 -18.43 -8.62
CA VAL A 4 -40.65 -18.22 -9.73
C VAL A 4 -41.27 -19.53 -10.18
N LYS A 5 -40.47 -20.59 -10.31
CA LYS A 5 -40.96 -21.93 -10.65
C LYS A 5 -41.92 -22.45 -9.57
N GLU A 6 -41.62 -22.20 -8.31
CA GLU A 6 -42.47 -22.58 -7.16
C GLU A 6 -43.83 -21.85 -7.15
N ILE A 7 -43.82 -20.53 -7.43
CA ILE A 7 -45.04 -19.72 -7.56
C ILE A 7 -45.91 -20.16 -8.74
N LEU A 8 -45.25 -20.60 -9.82
CA LEU A 8 -45.97 -21.06 -11.04
C LEU A 8 -46.40 -22.52 -10.99
N PHE A 9 -45.90 -23.29 -10.04
CA PHE A 9 -46.23 -24.71 -9.86
C PHE A 9 -47.76 -24.87 -9.67
N ASN A 10 -48.35 -25.78 -10.39
CA ASN A 10 -49.80 -26.00 -10.42
C ASN A 10 -50.69 -24.86 -10.99
N LYS A 11 -50.10 -23.78 -11.55
CA LYS A 11 -50.84 -22.81 -12.30
C LYS A 11 -50.84 -23.23 -13.78
N ASN A 12 -51.89 -23.76 -14.30
CA ASN A 12 -52.05 -24.28 -15.68
C ASN A 12 -51.69 -23.20 -16.74
N LEU A 13 -50.46 -22.69 -16.68
CA LEU A 13 -49.89 -21.68 -17.56
C LEU A 13 -48.82 -22.33 -18.46
N ASN A 14 -48.99 -22.19 -19.76
CA ASN A 14 -48.00 -22.65 -20.73
C ASN A 14 -46.83 -21.62 -20.79
N ILE A 15 -46.14 -21.46 -19.66
CA ILE A 15 -45.01 -20.50 -19.54
C ILE A 15 -43.72 -21.28 -19.32
N LYS A 16 -42.73 -21.00 -20.16
CA LYS A 16 -41.37 -21.50 -19.96
C LYS A 16 -40.58 -20.55 -19.03
N VAL A 17 -39.99 -21.09 -17.99
CA VAL A 17 -39.15 -20.35 -17.07
C VAL A 17 -37.69 -20.71 -17.30
N VAL A 18 -36.93 -19.78 -17.85
CA VAL A 18 -35.46 -19.87 -18.02
C VAL A 18 -34.77 -18.93 -17.02
N GLY A 19 -33.58 -19.27 -16.60
CA GLY A 19 -32.85 -18.50 -15.63
C GLY A 19 -31.36 -18.76 -15.72
N LYS A 20 -30.77 -19.51 -14.79
CA LYS A 20 -29.37 -19.96 -14.91
C LYS A 20 -29.16 -20.86 -16.10
N ASN A 21 -30.14 -21.68 -16.41
CA ASN A 21 -30.14 -22.62 -17.54
C ASN A 21 -31.22 -22.24 -18.54
N ASP A 22 -31.01 -22.61 -19.79
CA ASP A 22 -32.01 -22.56 -20.85
C ASP A 22 -32.97 -23.74 -20.79
N GLU A 23 -33.88 -23.83 -21.77
CA GLU A 23 -34.89 -24.92 -21.88
C GLU A 23 -34.23 -26.30 -22.04
N ASN A 24 -33.01 -26.37 -22.58
CA ASN A 24 -32.30 -27.61 -22.83
C ASN A 24 -31.30 -27.95 -21.72
N ASN A 25 -31.41 -27.24 -20.59
CA ASN A 25 -30.50 -27.36 -19.44
C ASN A 25 -29.04 -26.97 -19.70
N ASN A 26 -28.77 -26.15 -20.73
CA ASN A 26 -27.46 -25.57 -20.95
C ASN A 26 -27.34 -24.30 -20.11
N ASP A 27 -26.11 -23.98 -19.70
CA ASP A 27 -25.81 -22.77 -18.94
C ASP A 27 -26.17 -21.51 -19.75
N LEU A 28 -27.15 -20.75 -19.28
CA LEU A 28 -27.55 -19.48 -19.86
C LEU A 28 -26.75 -18.33 -19.28
N PHE A 29 -26.54 -18.34 -17.96
CA PHE A 29 -25.70 -17.41 -17.23
C PHE A 29 -24.70 -18.13 -16.34
N VAL A 30 -23.55 -17.48 -16.09
CA VAL A 30 -22.55 -17.98 -15.14
C VAL A 30 -23.18 -18.19 -13.77
N SER A 31 -22.87 -19.30 -13.12
CA SER A 31 -23.39 -19.65 -11.80
C SER A 31 -22.60 -19.03 -10.65
N SER A 32 -21.42 -18.46 -10.94
CA SER A 32 -20.49 -17.86 -9.98
C SER A 32 -20.19 -16.41 -10.32
N GLY A 33 -19.91 -15.59 -9.31
CA GLY A 33 -19.61 -14.17 -9.47
C GLY A 33 -20.84 -13.27 -9.64
N ALA A 34 -20.63 -12.02 -9.97
CA ALA A 34 -21.68 -11.04 -10.21
C ALA A 34 -22.06 -11.02 -11.69
N LEU A 35 -23.36 -11.04 -11.98
CA LEU A 35 -23.87 -10.88 -13.34
C LEU A 35 -23.67 -9.43 -13.82
N ASP A 36 -23.14 -9.29 -15.02
CA ASP A 36 -22.96 -7.99 -15.67
C ASP A 36 -24.26 -7.57 -16.39
N PRO A 37 -24.75 -6.31 -16.23
CA PRO A 37 -25.97 -5.86 -16.89
C PRO A 37 -25.90 -5.94 -18.42
N GLY A 38 -24.73 -5.68 -19.01
CA GLY A 38 -24.53 -5.79 -20.47
C GLY A 38 -24.64 -7.22 -20.94
N GLU A 39 -24.07 -8.19 -20.20
CA GLU A 39 -24.18 -9.61 -20.50
C GLU A 39 -25.64 -10.08 -20.41
N ILE A 40 -26.35 -9.65 -19.36
CA ILE A 40 -27.79 -9.95 -19.21
C ILE A 40 -28.55 -9.40 -20.42
N GLY A 41 -28.32 -8.14 -20.80
CA GLY A 41 -28.96 -7.52 -21.95
C GLY A 41 -28.69 -8.26 -23.26
N LEU A 42 -27.44 -8.68 -23.51
CA LEU A 42 -27.09 -9.46 -24.69
C LEU A 42 -27.76 -10.84 -24.70
N LYS A 43 -27.84 -11.52 -23.56
CA LYS A 43 -28.52 -12.83 -23.43
C LYS A 43 -30.03 -12.72 -23.62
N ILE A 44 -30.65 -11.70 -23.03
CA ILE A 44 -32.07 -11.42 -23.27
C ILE A 44 -32.33 -11.20 -24.76
N PHE A 45 -31.46 -10.39 -25.42
CA PHE A 45 -31.56 -10.15 -26.83
C PHE A 45 -31.44 -11.44 -27.66
N GLU A 46 -30.50 -12.32 -27.32
CA GLU A 46 -30.35 -13.64 -27.96
C GLU A 46 -31.60 -14.49 -27.85
N ILE A 47 -32.26 -14.48 -26.69
CA ILE A 47 -33.49 -15.25 -26.42
C ILE A 47 -34.67 -14.72 -27.22
N ILE A 48 -34.83 -13.39 -27.34
CA ILE A 48 -35.98 -12.75 -27.98
C ILE A 48 -35.77 -12.37 -29.44
N ASN A 49 -34.60 -12.66 -30.02
CA ASN A 49 -34.24 -12.24 -31.38
C ASN A 49 -35.15 -12.80 -32.49
N TYR A 50 -35.90 -13.86 -32.20
CA TYR A 50 -36.91 -14.42 -33.10
C TYR A 50 -38.18 -13.54 -33.23
N LEU A 51 -38.30 -12.54 -32.32
CA LEU A 51 -39.39 -11.57 -32.39
C LEU A 51 -38.97 -10.43 -33.33
N LYS A 52 -39.93 -9.78 -33.97
CA LYS A 52 -39.69 -8.56 -34.74
C LYS A 52 -39.47 -7.40 -33.76
N LEU A 53 -38.17 -7.14 -33.43
CA LEU A 53 -37.79 -6.13 -32.46
C LEU A 53 -37.75 -4.72 -33.10
N PRO A 54 -38.06 -3.65 -32.34
CA PRO A 54 -37.85 -2.29 -32.75
C PRO A 54 -36.38 -2.01 -33.14
N ASP A 55 -36.16 -1.10 -34.07
CA ASP A 55 -34.80 -0.74 -34.52
C ASP A 55 -33.92 -0.21 -33.39
N GLU A 56 -34.49 0.48 -32.40
CA GLU A 56 -33.80 0.95 -31.20
C GLU A 56 -33.17 -0.22 -30.42
N VAL A 57 -33.92 -1.32 -30.23
CA VAL A 57 -33.43 -2.51 -29.51
C VAL A 57 -32.33 -3.20 -30.31
N ASN A 58 -32.51 -3.31 -31.63
CA ASN A 58 -31.47 -3.87 -32.51
C ASN A 58 -30.19 -3.04 -32.49
N ASN A 59 -30.29 -1.72 -32.52
CA ASN A 59 -29.16 -0.80 -32.46
C ASN A 59 -28.45 -0.87 -31.09
N LEU A 60 -29.20 -0.98 -30.00
CA LEU A 60 -28.63 -1.16 -28.65
C LEU A 60 -27.83 -2.46 -28.56
N SER A 61 -28.38 -3.58 -29.07
CA SER A 61 -27.66 -4.86 -29.08
C SER A 61 -26.36 -4.78 -29.89
N LYS A 62 -26.37 -4.14 -31.07
CA LYS A 62 -25.16 -3.94 -31.88
C LYS A 62 -24.13 -3.08 -31.13
N LYS A 63 -24.58 -2.02 -30.45
CA LYS A 63 -23.72 -1.18 -29.62
C LYS A 63 -23.07 -1.99 -28.49
N LEU A 64 -23.86 -2.75 -27.73
CA LEU A 64 -23.36 -3.56 -26.62
C LEU A 64 -22.33 -4.61 -27.08
N LYS A 65 -22.59 -5.29 -28.23
CA LYS A 65 -21.63 -6.25 -28.83
C LYS A 65 -20.33 -5.56 -29.18
N SER A 66 -20.38 -4.42 -29.87
CA SER A 66 -19.21 -3.65 -30.26
C SER A 66 -18.39 -3.17 -29.08
N LEU A 67 -19.02 -2.73 -27.99
CA LEU A 67 -18.35 -2.32 -26.76
C LEU A 67 -17.69 -3.51 -26.04
N LYS A 68 -18.38 -4.65 -25.98
CA LYS A 68 -17.82 -5.88 -25.42
C LYS A 68 -16.55 -6.34 -26.14
N GLU A 69 -16.56 -6.33 -27.48
CA GLU A 69 -15.42 -6.77 -28.31
C GLU A 69 -14.20 -5.83 -28.18
N LYS A 70 -14.43 -4.54 -27.96
CA LYS A 70 -13.37 -3.53 -27.81
C LYS A 70 -12.69 -3.53 -26.44
N THR A 71 -13.27 -4.20 -25.45
CA THR A 71 -12.82 -4.11 -24.06
C THR A 71 -11.86 -5.25 -23.72
N ASN A 72 -10.64 -5.20 -24.26
CA ASN A 72 -9.54 -6.04 -23.79
C ASN A 72 -8.56 -5.16 -22.99
N SER A 73 -8.36 -5.47 -21.73
CA SER A 73 -7.29 -4.88 -20.93
C SER A 73 -6.14 -5.87 -20.82
N ASN A 74 -4.95 -5.46 -21.22
CA ASN A 74 -3.72 -6.23 -21.03
C ASN A 74 -3.18 -6.12 -19.60
N ILE A 75 -3.83 -5.34 -18.75
CA ILE A 75 -3.39 -5.11 -17.38
C ILE A 75 -3.96 -6.19 -16.49
N SER A 76 -3.11 -7.12 -16.07
CA SER A 76 -3.47 -8.23 -15.18
C SER A 76 -3.42 -7.86 -13.70
N LEU A 77 -2.77 -6.75 -13.35
CA LEU A 77 -2.66 -6.29 -11.97
C LEU A 77 -4.01 -5.86 -11.41
N LYS A 78 -4.30 -6.29 -10.19
CA LYS A 78 -5.49 -5.89 -9.43
C LYS A 78 -5.08 -5.38 -8.06
N ARG A 79 -5.83 -4.45 -7.53
CA ARG A 79 -5.66 -3.97 -6.16
C ARG A 79 -6.30 -4.97 -5.19
N ILE A 80 -5.47 -5.82 -4.62
CA ILE A 80 -5.88 -6.82 -3.63
C ILE A 80 -6.01 -6.14 -2.25
N PRO A 81 -7.04 -6.49 -1.45
CA PRO A 81 -7.15 -6.03 -0.08
C PRO A 81 -5.91 -6.35 0.75
N HIS A 82 -5.50 -5.40 1.58
CA HIS A 82 -4.32 -5.52 2.43
C HIS A 82 -4.58 -4.92 3.81
N PHE A 83 -3.78 -5.26 4.82
CA PHE A 83 -3.88 -4.65 6.13
C PHE A 83 -3.69 -3.13 6.06
N CYS A 84 -4.48 -2.40 6.86
CA CYS A 84 -4.33 -0.96 7.00
C CYS A 84 -2.91 -0.60 7.44
N SER A 85 -2.52 0.64 7.16
CA SER A 85 -1.29 1.22 7.68
C SER A 85 -1.21 1.09 9.19
N GLY A 86 -0.15 0.45 9.72
CA GLY A 86 0.02 0.24 11.16
C GLY A 86 -1.04 -0.65 11.82
N CYS A 87 -1.65 -1.55 11.06
CA CYS A 87 -2.66 -2.47 11.57
C CYS A 87 -2.09 -3.44 12.61
N PRO A 88 -2.80 -3.70 13.74
CA PRO A 88 -2.41 -4.71 14.74
C PRO A 88 -2.14 -6.08 14.13
N HIS A 89 -2.90 -6.45 13.11
CA HIS A 89 -2.78 -7.75 12.45
C HIS A 89 -1.45 -7.94 11.71
N ASN A 90 -0.72 -6.86 11.40
CA ASN A 90 0.64 -6.97 10.87
C ASN A 90 1.57 -7.73 11.81
N THR A 91 1.34 -7.62 13.11
CA THR A 91 2.10 -8.33 14.16
C THR A 91 1.38 -9.61 14.57
N SER A 92 0.08 -9.56 14.88
CA SER A 92 -0.67 -10.68 15.44
C SER A 92 -0.75 -11.90 14.52
N THR A 93 -0.72 -11.72 13.20
CA THR A 93 -0.76 -12.84 12.23
C THR A 93 0.60 -13.47 11.94
N ARG A 94 1.69 -12.95 12.52
CA ARG A 94 3.00 -13.63 12.45
C ARG A 94 2.96 -14.89 13.27
N ILE A 95 3.64 -15.93 12.78
CA ILE A 95 3.80 -17.21 13.43
C ILE A 95 5.28 -17.62 13.42
N PRO A 96 5.72 -18.51 14.32
CA PRO A 96 7.06 -19.08 14.29
C PRO A 96 7.33 -19.81 12.97
N GLU A 97 8.60 -19.82 12.55
CA GLU A 97 9.03 -20.53 11.35
C GLU A 97 8.69 -22.03 11.45
N GLY A 98 8.22 -22.62 10.38
CA GLY A 98 7.77 -24.01 10.33
C GLY A 98 6.39 -24.27 10.97
N SER A 99 5.76 -23.28 11.59
CA SER A 99 4.39 -23.40 12.13
C SER A 99 3.33 -23.17 11.04
N ARG A 100 2.11 -23.65 11.32
CA ARG A 100 0.92 -23.47 10.49
C ARG A 100 -0.13 -22.66 11.25
N ALA A 101 -0.86 -21.80 10.56
CA ALA A 101 -1.99 -21.08 11.11
C ALA A 101 -3.22 -21.20 10.20
N ILE A 102 -4.39 -21.01 10.79
CA ILE A 102 -5.68 -20.95 10.07
C ILE A 102 -6.26 -19.55 10.27
N THR A 103 -6.82 -18.99 9.22
CA THR A 103 -7.44 -17.67 9.29
C THR A 103 -8.86 -17.74 9.89
N GLY A 104 -9.40 -16.60 10.27
CA GLY A 104 -10.75 -16.46 10.78
C GLY A 104 -11.48 -15.31 10.09
N ILE A 105 -12.80 -15.28 10.20
CA ILE A 105 -13.64 -14.20 9.65
C ILE A 105 -13.49 -12.94 10.50
N SER A 106 -12.46 -12.17 10.19
CA SER A 106 -12.12 -10.87 10.77
C SER A 106 -11.17 -10.15 9.82
N CYS A 107 -10.57 -9.02 10.23
CA CYS A 107 -9.48 -8.42 9.45
C CYS A 107 -8.30 -9.39 9.24
N ALA A 108 -8.14 -10.42 10.09
CA ALA A 108 -7.12 -11.45 9.90
C ALA A 108 -7.29 -12.23 8.59
N TYR A 109 -8.53 -12.31 8.04
CA TYR A 109 -8.78 -12.93 6.74
C TYR A 109 -7.85 -12.42 5.63
N LEU A 110 -7.45 -11.16 5.68
CA LEU A 110 -6.56 -10.57 4.67
C LEU A 110 -5.19 -11.25 4.57
N VAL A 111 -4.80 -12.04 5.58
CA VAL A 111 -3.55 -12.80 5.57
C VAL A 111 -3.54 -13.91 4.49
N GLU A 112 -4.71 -14.35 4.03
CA GLU A 112 -4.85 -15.26 2.87
C GLU A 112 -4.15 -14.74 1.61
N HIS A 113 -4.08 -13.42 1.48
CA HIS A 113 -3.40 -12.77 0.36
C HIS A 113 -1.90 -12.51 0.63
N MET A 114 -1.34 -13.11 1.70
CA MET A 114 0.04 -12.88 2.15
C MET A 114 0.76 -14.22 2.36
N GLU A 115 2.05 -14.25 2.07
CA GLU A 115 2.92 -15.43 2.29
C GLU A 115 3.29 -15.56 3.76
N ARG A 116 2.37 -16.04 4.62
CA ARG A 116 2.56 -16.15 6.07
C ARG A 116 2.15 -17.50 6.66
N ASN A 117 2.08 -18.57 5.87
CA ASN A 117 1.63 -19.89 6.30
C ASN A 117 0.31 -19.85 7.08
N ASN A 118 -0.62 -19.01 6.65
CA ASN A 118 -1.98 -18.96 7.13
C ASN A 118 -2.87 -19.53 6.03
N GLU A 119 -3.59 -20.57 6.31
CA GLU A 119 -4.30 -21.38 5.32
C GLU A 119 -5.78 -21.54 5.69
N GLY A 120 -6.63 -21.35 4.70
CA GLY A 120 -8.03 -21.61 4.81
C GLY A 120 -8.77 -20.78 5.86
N PHE A 121 -10.08 -20.81 5.77
CA PHE A 121 -10.98 -20.17 6.74
C PHE A 121 -12.30 -20.94 6.81
N SER A 122 -13.01 -20.77 7.92
CA SER A 122 -14.38 -21.25 8.08
C SER A 122 -15.33 -20.09 8.32
N GLN A 123 -16.62 -20.35 8.37
CA GLN A 123 -17.62 -19.32 8.71
C GLN A 123 -17.41 -18.82 10.15
N MET A 124 -17.91 -17.60 10.41
CA MET A 124 -17.88 -16.99 11.73
C MET A 124 -18.48 -17.91 12.80
N GLY A 125 -17.70 -18.23 13.83
CA GLY A 125 -18.09 -19.10 14.96
C GLY A 125 -17.66 -20.54 14.82
N SER A 126 -17.09 -20.96 13.68
CA SER A 126 -16.53 -22.32 13.53
C SER A 126 -15.00 -22.30 13.39
N GLU A 127 -14.37 -21.17 13.67
CA GLU A 127 -12.91 -21.05 13.66
C GLU A 127 -12.27 -22.06 14.61
N GLY A 128 -11.41 -22.92 14.07
CA GLY A 128 -10.71 -24.00 14.79
C GLY A 128 -11.44 -25.34 14.79
N ALA A 129 -12.76 -25.38 14.51
CA ALA A 129 -13.50 -26.66 14.46
C ALA A 129 -12.98 -27.59 13.35
N THR A 130 -12.53 -27.04 12.23
CA THR A 130 -11.90 -27.81 11.16
C THR A 130 -10.64 -28.53 11.63
N TRP A 131 -9.81 -27.86 12.45
CA TRP A 131 -8.59 -28.48 12.99
C TRP A 131 -8.89 -29.55 14.02
N VAL A 132 -9.96 -29.43 14.83
CA VAL A 132 -10.36 -30.47 15.76
C VAL A 132 -10.60 -31.79 15.02
N GLY A 133 -11.26 -31.74 13.85
CA GLY A 133 -11.47 -32.91 13.00
C GLY A 133 -10.21 -33.38 12.26
N GLU A 134 -9.43 -32.43 11.70
CA GLU A 134 -8.24 -32.71 10.90
C GLU A 134 -7.09 -33.26 11.74
N SER A 135 -6.92 -32.80 12.99
CA SER A 135 -5.78 -33.10 13.86
C SER A 135 -5.54 -34.59 14.09
N VAL A 136 -6.60 -35.41 14.11
CA VAL A 136 -6.48 -36.87 14.31
C VAL A 136 -5.94 -37.61 13.09
N PHE A 137 -5.90 -36.97 11.91
CA PHE A 137 -5.42 -37.52 10.65
C PHE A 137 -4.18 -36.82 10.13
N SER A 138 -3.73 -35.75 10.79
CA SER A 138 -2.60 -34.89 10.36
C SER A 138 -1.31 -35.27 11.08
N ASN A 139 -0.17 -35.12 10.37
CA ASN A 139 1.15 -35.19 10.98
C ASN A 139 1.57 -33.85 11.61
N THR A 140 0.77 -32.78 11.44
CA THR A 140 1.01 -31.49 12.09
C THR A 140 0.64 -31.60 13.56
N ASP A 141 1.58 -31.26 14.44
CA ASP A 141 1.39 -31.41 15.89
C ASP A 141 0.53 -30.28 16.48
N HIS A 142 0.60 -29.08 15.91
CA HIS A 142 -0.03 -27.90 16.47
C HIS A 142 -0.36 -26.87 15.38
N VAL A 143 -1.49 -26.16 15.55
CA VAL A 143 -1.83 -25.00 14.71
C VAL A 143 -2.24 -23.78 15.52
N PHE A 144 -2.06 -22.60 14.93
CA PHE A 144 -2.58 -21.35 15.44
C PHE A 144 -3.89 -21.00 14.71
N GLN A 145 -4.95 -20.70 15.44
CA GLN A 145 -6.24 -20.27 14.88
C GLN A 145 -6.46 -18.78 15.15
N ASN A 146 -6.49 -17.95 14.10
CA ASN A 146 -6.87 -16.56 14.25
C ASN A 146 -8.40 -16.43 14.42
N MET A 147 -8.83 -15.55 15.33
CA MET A 147 -10.24 -15.28 15.63
C MET A 147 -10.39 -13.79 15.96
N GLY A 148 -11.40 -13.12 15.42
CA GLY A 148 -11.72 -11.74 15.77
C GLY A 148 -12.49 -11.65 17.10
N ASP A 149 -12.40 -10.50 17.77
CA ASP A 149 -13.18 -10.21 18.98
C ASP A 149 -14.70 -10.25 18.73
N GLY A 150 -15.16 -9.71 17.60
CA GLY A 150 -16.56 -9.83 17.19
C GLY A 150 -17.01 -11.27 16.99
N THR A 151 -16.15 -12.12 16.40
CA THR A 151 -16.44 -13.55 16.26
C THR A 151 -16.49 -14.24 17.62
N TYR A 152 -15.53 -13.93 18.50
CA TYR A 152 -15.49 -14.50 19.85
C TYR A 152 -16.81 -14.28 20.60
N ILE A 153 -17.35 -13.06 20.58
CA ILE A 153 -18.62 -12.69 21.23
C ILE A 153 -19.81 -13.36 20.55
N HIS A 154 -19.83 -13.33 19.21
CA HIS A 154 -20.96 -13.87 18.46
C HIS A 154 -21.16 -15.37 18.69
N SER A 155 -20.11 -16.16 18.52
CA SER A 155 -20.18 -17.62 18.59
C SER A 155 -18.84 -18.34 18.72
N GLY A 156 -17.73 -17.65 18.62
CA GLY A 156 -16.38 -18.26 18.62
C GLY A 156 -16.01 -18.98 19.90
N ILE A 157 -16.61 -18.59 21.03
CA ILE A 157 -16.43 -19.30 22.32
C ILE A 157 -16.86 -20.77 22.24
N LEU A 158 -17.84 -21.09 21.40
CA LEU A 158 -18.32 -22.48 21.21
C LEU A 158 -17.25 -23.35 20.53
N SER A 159 -16.49 -22.79 19.60
CA SER A 159 -15.37 -23.49 18.95
C SER A 159 -14.21 -23.73 19.93
N ILE A 160 -13.93 -22.78 20.82
CA ILE A 160 -12.93 -22.96 21.89
C ILE A 160 -13.38 -24.07 22.85
N ARG A 161 -14.62 -24.04 23.30
CA ARG A 161 -15.23 -25.11 24.12
C ARG A 161 -15.11 -26.48 23.46
N HIS A 162 -15.40 -26.56 22.15
CA HIS A 162 -15.27 -27.80 21.37
C HIS A 162 -13.82 -28.31 21.37
N ALA A 163 -12.84 -27.43 21.11
CA ALA A 163 -11.42 -27.79 21.10
C ALA A 163 -10.93 -28.26 22.48
N VAL A 164 -11.35 -27.60 23.56
CA VAL A 164 -11.04 -28.01 24.95
C VAL A 164 -11.67 -29.37 25.25
N ALA A 165 -12.94 -29.59 24.94
CA ALA A 165 -13.60 -30.87 25.15
C ALA A 165 -12.94 -32.02 24.40
N ALA A 166 -12.43 -31.77 23.18
CA ALA A 166 -11.70 -32.73 22.37
C ALA A 166 -10.22 -32.86 22.75
N LYS A 167 -9.74 -32.07 23.72
CA LYS A 167 -8.32 -31.99 24.14
C LYS A 167 -7.37 -31.73 22.97
N THR A 168 -7.79 -30.93 22.02
CA THR A 168 -7.02 -30.64 20.82
C THR A 168 -5.85 -29.75 21.11
N LYS A 169 -4.66 -30.12 20.63
CA LYS A 169 -3.45 -29.30 20.75
C LYS A 169 -3.45 -28.17 19.72
N MET A 170 -3.82 -26.96 20.17
CA MET A 170 -3.89 -25.78 19.36
C MET A 170 -3.86 -24.50 20.19
N THR A 171 -3.53 -23.38 19.54
CA THR A 171 -3.59 -22.05 20.16
C THR A 171 -4.56 -21.15 19.40
N PHE A 172 -5.63 -20.72 20.04
CA PHE A 172 -6.47 -19.65 19.50
C PHE A 172 -5.81 -18.29 19.71
N LYS A 173 -5.85 -17.44 18.72
CA LYS A 173 -5.37 -16.07 18.77
C LYS A 173 -6.57 -15.13 18.61
N ILE A 174 -7.11 -14.66 19.74
CA ILE A 174 -8.22 -13.70 19.75
C ILE A 174 -7.65 -12.31 19.51
N LEU A 175 -8.03 -11.70 18.41
CA LEU A 175 -7.53 -10.42 17.94
C LEU A 175 -8.44 -9.31 18.47
N TYR A 176 -8.22 -8.95 19.73
CA TYR A 176 -8.97 -7.91 20.44
C TYR A 176 -8.55 -6.52 19.96
N ASN A 177 -9.38 -5.90 19.11
CA ASN A 177 -9.06 -4.62 18.49
C ASN A 177 -10.06 -3.50 18.80
N ASP A 178 -10.99 -3.74 19.72
CA ASP A 178 -11.95 -2.78 20.26
C ASP A 178 -12.86 -2.14 19.20
N ALA A 179 -13.15 -2.89 18.12
CA ALA A 179 -14.08 -2.45 17.06
C ALA A 179 -14.42 -3.60 16.11
N VAL A 180 -15.63 -3.58 15.51
CA VAL A 180 -15.93 -4.41 14.32
C VAL A 180 -15.19 -3.82 13.12
N ALA A 181 -13.87 -4.07 13.08
CA ALA A 181 -12.96 -3.38 12.18
C ALA A 181 -13.15 -3.73 10.70
N LEU A 182 -13.60 -4.97 10.40
CA LEU A 182 -13.78 -5.43 9.02
C LEU A 182 -14.82 -4.62 8.25
N THR A 183 -15.91 -4.27 8.91
CA THR A 183 -17.08 -3.57 8.33
C THR A 183 -17.06 -2.05 8.52
N GLY A 184 -16.03 -1.47 9.15
CA GLY A 184 -15.90 -0.02 9.25
C GLY A 184 -15.56 0.51 10.63
N GLY A 185 -15.47 -0.34 11.63
CA GLY A 185 -15.13 0.05 13.01
C GLY A 185 -16.34 0.51 13.81
N GLN A 186 -17.43 -0.22 13.70
CA GLN A 186 -18.56 -0.08 14.60
C GLN A 186 -18.17 -0.53 16.00
N ALA A 187 -18.78 0.07 17.02
CA ALA A 187 -18.66 -0.41 18.39
C ALA A 187 -19.31 -1.80 18.51
N LEU A 188 -18.74 -2.63 19.37
CA LEU A 188 -19.33 -3.92 19.73
C LEU A 188 -20.22 -3.76 20.96
N ASP A 189 -21.49 -4.12 20.82
CA ASP A 189 -22.39 -4.18 21.98
C ASP A 189 -22.02 -5.39 22.85
N GLY A 190 -21.83 -5.15 24.15
CA GLY A 190 -21.51 -6.21 25.12
C GLY A 190 -20.12 -6.83 24.99
N LEU A 191 -19.15 -6.12 24.41
CA LEU A 191 -17.76 -6.59 24.36
C LEU A 191 -17.21 -6.79 25.78
N PRO A 192 -16.86 -8.02 26.20
CA PRO A 192 -16.21 -8.25 27.48
C PRO A 192 -14.83 -7.59 27.50
N THR A 193 -14.43 -7.06 28.65
CA THR A 193 -13.04 -6.61 28.84
C THR A 193 -12.07 -7.78 28.71
N VAL A 194 -10.80 -7.49 28.44
CA VAL A 194 -9.75 -8.53 28.37
C VAL A 194 -9.69 -9.38 29.64
N ALA A 195 -9.90 -8.74 30.82
CA ALA A 195 -9.97 -9.45 32.11
C ALA A 195 -11.17 -10.40 32.20
N GLN A 196 -12.37 -9.94 31.79
CA GLN A 196 -13.56 -10.79 31.75
C GLN A 196 -13.40 -11.95 30.77
N MET A 197 -12.84 -11.67 29.58
CA MET A 197 -12.57 -12.68 28.55
C MET A 197 -11.59 -13.73 29.09
N SER A 198 -10.53 -13.34 29.80
CA SER A 198 -9.60 -14.29 30.40
C SER A 198 -10.27 -15.24 31.39
N LYS A 199 -11.20 -14.72 32.24
CA LYS A 199 -11.96 -15.55 33.16
C LYS A 199 -12.96 -16.49 32.49
N GLN A 200 -13.61 -16.05 31.42
CA GLN A 200 -14.46 -16.92 30.59
C GLN A 200 -13.65 -18.09 30.03
N LEU A 201 -12.46 -17.84 29.50
CA LEU A 201 -11.58 -18.86 28.94
C LEU A 201 -11.03 -19.80 30.01
N GLU A 202 -10.73 -19.31 31.20
CA GLU A 202 -10.37 -20.16 32.36
C GLU A 202 -11.52 -21.09 32.75
N ALA A 203 -12.76 -20.54 32.78
CA ALA A 203 -13.95 -21.32 33.09
C ALA A 203 -14.29 -22.37 32.01
N GLU A 204 -13.92 -22.16 30.76
CA GLU A 204 -14.05 -23.12 29.66
C GLU A 204 -12.97 -24.24 29.76
N GLY A 205 -11.95 -24.10 30.60
CA GLY A 205 -10.90 -25.10 30.78
C GLY A 205 -9.70 -24.92 29.82
N VAL A 206 -9.43 -23.71 29.33
CA VAL A 206 -8.22 -23.39 28.57
C VAL A 206 -6.98 -23.57 29.45
N GLU A 207 -5.96 -24.26 28.94
CA GLU A 207 -4.77 -24.63 29.73
C GLU A 207 -3.92 -23.43 30.17
N GLU A 208 -3.57 -22.53 29.21
CA GLU A 208 -2.83 -21.29 29.48
C GLU A 208 -3.34 -20.15 28.60
N ILE A 209 -3.37 -18.94 29.16
CA ILE A 209 -3.83 -17.73 28.51
C ILE A 209 -2.69 -16.70 28.48
N ALA A 210 -2.28 -16.26 27.30
CA ALA A 210 -1.32 -15.17 27.13
C ALA A 210 -2.05 -13.90 26.68
N ILE A 211 -1.88 -12.82 27.43
CA ILE A 211 -2.36 -11.49 27.08
C ILE A 211 -1.19 -10.72 26.47
N ILE A 212 -1.26 -10.37 25.20
CA ILE A 212 -0.19 -9.67 24.48
C ILE A 212 -0.69 -8.28 24.11
N THR A 213 0.06 -7.25 24.48
CA THR A 213 -0.37 -5.84 24.25
C THR A 213 0.79 -4.94 23.83
N ASP A 214 0.47 -3.82 23.18
CA ASP A 214 1.41 -2.73 22.89
C ASP A 214 1.49 -1.70 24.04
N GLU A 215 0.62 -1.80 25.03
CA GLU A 215 0.47 -0.89 26.17
C GLU A 215 0.51 -1.69 27.50
N ILE A 216 1.69 -2.20 27.86
CA ILE A 216 1.84 -3.13 29.01
C ILE A 216 1.44 -2.47 30.34
N GLU A 217 1.62 -1.14 30.43
CA GLU A 217 1.30 -0.34 31.60
C GLU A 217 -0.21 -0.32 31.90
N LYS A 218 -1.05 -0.54 30.86
CA LYS A 218 -2.51 -0.67 31.00
C LYS A 218 -2.91 -1.78 31.98
N TYR A 219 -2.03 -2.76 32.15
CA TYR A 219 -2.24 -3.95 32.96
C TYR A 219 -1.27 -4.04 34.16
N SER A 220 -0.84 -2.90 34.68
CA SER A 220 0.00 -2.81 35.88
C SER A 220 -0.69 -3.38 37.12
N ASP A 221 -2.01 -3.17 37.25
CA ASP A 221 -2.84 -3.84 38.24
C ASP A 221 -3.47 -5.11 37.60
N ARG A 222 -2.98 -6.27 38.02
CA ARG A 222 -3.45 -7.58 37.54
C ARG A 222 -4.73 -8.06 38.24
N GLY A 223 -5.39 -7.21 39.02
CA GLY A 223 -6.65 -7.52 39.64
C GLY A 223 -7.73 -7.86 38.62
N GLY A 224 -8.32 -9.02 38.73
CA GLY A 224 -9.45 -9.40 37.89
C GLY A 224 -9.15 -10.31 36.69
N PHE A 225 -7.90 -10.65 36.41
CA PHE A 225 -7.55 -11.63 35.38
C PHE A 225 -7.69 -13.08 35.85
N ALA A 226 -7.73 -14.00 34.90
CA ALA A 226 -7.64 -15.45 35.15
C ALA A 226 -6.32 -15.83 35.83
N ARG A 227 -6.33 -16.88 36.65
CA ARG A 227 -5.15 -17.36 37.41
C ARG A 227 -4.06 -17.92 36.51
N ASN A 228 -4.45 -18.57 35.41
CA ASN A 228 -3.58 -19.17 34.40
C ASN A 228 -3.22 -18.18 33.28
N SER A 229 -3.31 -16.87 33.54
CA SER A 229 -3.01 -15.84 32.54
C SER A 229 -1.72 -15.09 32.84
N LYS A 230 -0.97 -14.71 31.79
CA LYS A 230 0.24 -13.89 31.84
C LYS A 230 0.18 -12.76 30.82
N VAL A 231 0.73 -11.60 31.18
CA VAL A 231 0.78 -10.41 30.31
C VAL A 231 2.17 -10.22 29.72
N TYR A 232 2.24 -9.98 28.40
CA TYR A 232 3.47 -9.83 27.63
C TYR A 232 3.42 -8.58 26.74
N ASP A 233 4.60 -7.99 26.50
CA ASP A 233 4.78 -7.00 25.43
C ASP A 233 4.61 -7.68 24.06
N ARG A 234 3.99 -6.99 23.11
CA ARG A 234 3.78 -7.49 21.73
C ARG A 234 5.07 -7.91 21.01
N LYS A 235 6.23 -7.39 21.41
CA LYS A 235 7.54 -7.79 20.88
C LYS A 235 7.86 -9.25 21.14
N ASN A 236 7.28 -9.84 22.17
CA ASN A 236 7.51 -11.21 22.59
C ASN A 236 6.56 -12.21 21.92
N ILE A 237 5.73 -11.77 20.96
CA ILE A 237 4.67 -12.62 20.37
C ILE A 237 5.20 -13.95 19.83
N ILE A 238 6.36 -13.97 19.19
CA ILE A 238 6.93 -15.20 18.63
C ILE A 238 7.40 -16.14 19.74
N ASP A 239 8.10 -15.63 20.77
CA ASP A 239 8.55 -16.42 21.90
C ASP A 239 7.36 -17.04 22.64
N VAL A 240 6.31 -16.26 22.90
CA VAL A 240 5.08 -16.72 23.55
C VAL A 240 4.37 -17.79 22.72
N GLN A 241 4.28 -17.63 21.41
CA GLN A 241 3.70 -18.65 20.52
C GLN A 241 4.49 -19.96 20.57
N ILE A 242 5.83 -19.90 20.59
CA ILE A 242 6.68 -21.08 20.73
C ILE A 242 6.47 -21.77 22.08
N GLU A 243 6.27 -21.01 23.15
CA GLU A 243 6.00 -21.58 24.50
C GLU A 243 4.64 -22.27 24.51
N LEU A 244 3.58 -21.60 24.05
CA LEU A 244 2.21 -22.14 24.04
C LEU A 244 2.05 -23.35 23.11
N SER A 245 2.76 -23.40 21.99
CA SER A 245 2.68 -24.54 21.07
C SER A 245 3.21 -25.87 21.64
N LYS A 246 3.96 -25.82 22.74
CA LYS A 246 4.48 -27.00 23.45
C LYS A 246 3.50 -27.58 24.45
N ILE A 247 2.49 -26.83 24.84
CA ILE A 247 1.49 -27.24 25.82
C ILE A 247 0.50 -28.22 25.18
N ASN A 248 0.26 -29.35 25.83
CA ASN A 248 -0.76 -30.30 25.40
C ASN A 248 -2.14 -29.77 25.78
N GLY A 249 -3.03 -29.64 24.79
CA GLY A 249 -4.37 -29.10 24.94
C GLY A 249 -4.55 -27.75 24.25
N THR A 250 -5.63 -27.08 24.60
CA THR A 250 -6.01 -25.81 23.98
C THR A 250 -5.51 -24.63 24.78
N THR A 251 -4.75 -23.75 24.15
CA THR A 251 -4.25 -22.49 24.72
C THR A 251 -4.82 -21.29 23.98
N VAL A 252 -4.76 -20.10 24.60
CA VAL A 252 -5.32 -18.88 24.00
C VAL A 252 -4.34 -17.71 24.14
N ILE A 253 -4.19 -16.96 23.06
CA ILE A 253 -3.59 -15.62 23.05
C ILE A 253 -4.71 -14.60 22.91
N ILE A 254 -4.83 -13.66 23.85
CA ILE A 254 -5.63 -12.44 23.67
C ILE A 254 -4.66 -11.35 23.24
N TYR A 255 -4.70 -10.99 21.95
CA TYR A 255 -3.87 -9.93 21.40
C TYR A 255 -4.63 -8.61 21.47
N ASP A 256 -4.31 -7.80 22.49
CA ASP A 256 -4.96 -6.52 22.77
C ASP A 256 -4.19 -5.36 22.14
N GLN A 257 -4.72 -4.88 21.04
CA GLN A 257 -4.25 -3.65 20.38
C GLN A 257 -5.39 -3.04 19.57
N THR A 258 -5.82 -1.82 19.94
CA THR A 258 -6.91 -1.11 19.28
C THR A 258 -6.66 -0.98 17.76
N CYS A 259 -7.71 -1.14 16.96
CA CYS A 259 -7.69 -0.96 15.51
C CYS A 259 -7.03 0.37 15.10
N ALA A 260 -6.06 0.32 14.18
CA ALA A 260 -5.31 1.50 13.74
C ALA A 260 -6.20 2.60 13.12
N ALA A 261 -7.23 2.20 12.36
CA ALA A 261 -8.20 3.13 11.78
C ALA A 261 -9.08 3.77 12.86
N GLU A 262 -9.42 3.02 13.92
CA GLU A 262 -10.18 3.53 15.05
C GLU A 262 -9.34 4.47 15.93
N LYS A 263 -8.08 4.11 16.25
CA LYS A 263 -7.13 5.04 16.91
C LYS A 263 -7.04 6.36 16.13
N ARG A 264 -6.99 6.33 14.79
CA ARG A 264 -6.97 7.55 13.96
C ARG A 264 -8.28 8.36 14.07
N ARG A 265 -9.45 7.69 14.05
CA ARG A 265 -10.75 8.37 14.22
C ARG A 265 -10.88 9.03 15.58
N ARG A 266 -10.50 8.33 16.66
CA ARG A 266 -10.52 8.84 18.05
C ARG A 266 -9.58 10.04 18.21
N ARG A 267 -8.39 10.02 17.58
CA ARG A 267 -7.47 11.19 17.56
C ARG A 267 -8.11 12.38 16.83
N LYS A 268 -8.71 12.18 15.66
CA LYS A 268 -9.40 13.26 14.93
C LYS A 268 -10.57 13.87 15.71
N LYS A 269 -11.24 13.08 16.57
CA LYS A 269 -12.32 13.54 17.44
C LYS A 269 -11.82 14.11 18.78
N GLY A 270 -10.51 14.16 19.03
CA GLY A 270 -9.94 14.60 20.30
C GLY A 270 -10.14 13.64 21.48
N ILE A 271 -10.66 12.43 21.23
CA ILE A 271 -10.91 11.40 22.27
C ILE A 271 -9.60 10.71 22.67
N LEU A 272 -8.68 10.56 21.72
CA LEU A 272 -7.36 9.97 21.94
C LEU A 272 -6.28 11.01 21.63
N GLU A 273 -5.29 11.11 22.52
CA GLU A 273 -4.17 12.04 22.34
C GLU A 273 -3.33 11.67 21.11
N GLU A 274 -2.90 12.71 20.39
CA GLU A 274 -1.99 12.56 19.25
C GLU A 274 -0.57 12.28 19.78
N PRO A 275 0.08 11.17 19.37
CA PRO A 275 1.44 10.88 19.81
C PRO A 275 2.42 11.97 19.38
N LYS A 276 3.18 12.49 20.34
CA LYS A 276 4.23 13.51 20.14
C LYS A 276 5.48 12.90 19.48
N LYS A 277 5.27 12.08 18.45
CA LYS A 277 6.32 11.32 17.75
C LYS A 277 5.97 11.15 16.29
N LYS A 278 6.93 11.43 15.41
CA LYS A 278 6.86 11.13 13.98
C LYS A 278 8.09 10.33 13.58
N ILE A 279 7.94 9.48 12.57
CA ILE A 279 9.06 8.73 11.99
C ILE A 279 9.43 9.36 10.66
N PHE A 280 10.73 9.52 10.46
CA PHE A 280 11.31 10.02 9.21
C PHE A 280 12.40 9.05 8.73
N ILE A 281 12.52 8.90 7.41
CA ILE A 281 13.56 8.08 6.78
C ILE A 281 14.54 9.02 6.08
N ASN A 282 15.80 8.98 6.48
CA ASN A 282 16.87 9.65 5.74
C ASN A 282 17.06 8.94 4.38
N LYS A 283 16.66 9.61 3.29
CA LYS A 283 16.64 9.05 1.94
C LYS A 283 18.04 8.74 1.43
N ASP A 284 19.04 9.56 1.77
CA ASP A 284 20.43 9.37 1.35
C ASP A 284 21.06 8.14 2.03
N LEU A 285 20.59 7.82 3.24
CA LEU A 285 21.02 6.65 3.99
C LEU A 285 20.26 5.38 3.61
N CYS A 286 19.03 5.51 3.14
CA CYS A 286 18.20 4.39 2.74
C CYS A 286 18.80 3.62 1.56
N GLU A 287 18.92 2.30 1.69
CA GLU A 287 19.41 1.39 0.63
C GLU A 287 18.30 0.84 -0.26
N GLY A 288 17.02 1.14 0.02
CA GLY A 288 15.89 0.60 -0.75
C GLY A 288 15.73 -0.92 -0.65
N CYS A 289 16.24 -1.54 0.42
CA CYS A 289 16.27 -3.00 0.58
C CYS A 289 14.91 -3.65 0.84
N GLY A 290 13.90 -2.87 1.24
CA GLY A 290 12.54 -3.37 1.52
C GLY A 290 12.34 -4.00 2.90
N ASP A 291 13.40 -4.21 3.70
CA ASP A 291 13.29 -4.88 5.00
C ASP A 291 12.29 -4.22 5.97
N CYS A 292 12.21 -2.89 5.98
CA CYS A 292 11.19 -2.16 6.76
C CYS A 292 9.76 -2.51 6.35
N GLY A 293 9.51 -2.76 5.05
CA GLY A 293 8.24 -3.26 4.54
C GLY A 293 7.94 -4.66 5.04
N ILE A 294 8.90 -5.58 4.94
CA ILE A 294 8.77 -6.96 5.42
C ILE A 294 8.49 -6.99 6.93
N GLN A 295 9.23 -6.17 7.72
CA GLN A 295 9.08 -6.13 9.17
C GLN A 295 7.75 -5.52 9.61
N SER A 296 7.28 -4.47 8.99
CA SER A 296 6.05 -3.78 9.41
C SER A 296 4.81 -4.17 8.61
N ASN A 297 4.98 -4.70 7.41
CA ASN A 297 3.90 -4.94 6.44
C ASN A 297 3.01 -3.70 6.23
N CYS A 298 3.63 -2.51 6.25
CA CYS A 298 2.91 -1.23 6.34
C CYS A 298 2.91 -0.47 5.01
N VAL A 299 1.73 -0.23 4.48
CA VAL A 299 1.53 0.51 3.21
C VAL A 299 1.77 2.02 3.30
N SER A 300 2.06 2.58 4.49
CA SER A 300 2.56 3.97 4.59
C SER A 300 4.04 4.11 4.26
N ILE A 301 4.78 3.01 4.09
CA ILE A 301 6.12 3.05 3.55
C ILE A 301 5.99 3.12 2.03
N ALA A 302 6.19 4.32 1.49
CA ALA A 302 6.09 4.59 0.06
C ALA A 302 7.46 4.61 -0.62
N PRO A 303 7.55 4.31 -1.91
CA PRO A 303 8.77 4.54 -2.68
C PRO A 303 8.99 6.04 -2.89
N VAL A 304 10.22 6.40 -3.13
CA VAL A 304 10.62 7.71 -3.63
C VAL A 304 11.79 7.53 -4.57
N GLU A 305 11.69 8.06 -5.78
CA GLU A 305 12.78 8.05 -6.73
C GLU A 305 13.80 9.13 -6.35
N THR A 306 15.06 8.81 -6.43
CA THR A 306 16.17 9.74 -6.16
C THR A 306 17.27 9.55 -7.20
N GLU A 307 18.21 10.50 -7.28
CA GLU A 307 19.38 10.38 -8.13
C GLU A 307 20.20 9.09 -7.86
N TYR A 308 20.08 8.53 -6.64
CA TYR A 308 20.78 7.30 -6.24
C TYR A 308 19.86 6.08 -6.24
N GLY A 309 18.79 6.11 -7.04
CA GLY A 309 17.81 5.05 -7.19
C GLY A 309 16.64 5.12 -6.20
N ARG A 310 15.77 4.12 -6.28
CA ARG A 310 14.52 4.04 -5.50
C ARG A 310 14.80 3.85 -4.01
N LYS A 311 14.30 4.77 -3.20
CA LYS A 311 14.40 4.78 -1.73
C LYS A 311 13.03 4.58 -1.09
N ARG A 312 12.95 4.75 0.23
CA ARG A 312 11.70 4.68 1.01
C ARG A 312 11.48 5.98 1.76
N GLN A 313 10.22 6.33 1.91
CA GLN A 313 9.76 7.43 2.75
C GLN A 313 8.49 7.02 3.50
N ILE A 314 8.14 7.75 4.55
CA ILE A 314 6.88 7.56 5.27
C ILE A 314 5.86 8.55 4.73
N ASP A 315 4.77 8.06 4.18
CA ASP A 315 3.60 8.89 3.93
C ASP A 315 2.95 9.25 5.27
N GLN A 316 3.20 10.48 5.72
CA GLN A 316 2.74 10.97 7.02
C GLN A 316 1.20 11.11 7.08
N SER A 317 0.54 11.27 5.93
CA SER A 317 -0.91 11.42 5.85
C SER A 317 -1.64 10.10 6.06
N SER A 318 -1.08 8.99 5.63
CA SER A 318 -1.64 7.64 5.83
C SER A 318 -1.09 6.91 7.07
N CYS A 319 -0.01 7.41 7.69
CA CYS A 319 0.63 6.78 8.85
C CYS A 319 -0.29 6.77 10.09
N ASN A 320 -0.57 5.59 10.64
CA ASN A 320 -1.38 5.41 11.86
C ASN A 320 -0.55 5.22 13.14
N LYS A 321 0.77 5.43 13.08
CA LYS A 321 1.66 5.56 14.24
C LYS A 321 1.78 4.29 15.09
N ASP A 322 1.89 3.15 14.42
CA ASP A 322 2.21 1.86 15.06
C ASP A 322 3.71 1.70 15.34
N TYR A 323 4.56 2.35 14.54
CA TYR A 323 6.02 2.42 14.67
C TYR A 323 6.80 1.11 14.43
N THR A 324 6.17 0.00 14.10
CA THR A 324 6.88 -1.25 13.76
C THR A 324 7.82 -1.14 12.55
N CYS A 325 7.68 -0.09 11.75
CA CYS A 325 8.59 0.17 10.64
C CYS A 325 10.06 0.40 11.09
N VAL A 326 10.29 0.87 12.32
CA VAL A 326 11.64 1.06 12.86
C VAL A 326 12.36 -0.27 13.17
N ASP A 327 11.64 -1.40 13.18
CA ASP A 327 12.22 -2.72 13.41
C ASP A 327 13.00 -3.22 12.18
N GLY A 328 12.81 -2.61 11.01
CA GLY A 328 13.67 -2.82 9.84
C GLY A 328 15.14 -2.55 10.16
N PHE A 329 16.03 -3.48 9.75
CA PHE A 329 17.44 -3.47 10.14
C PHE A 329 18.27 -2.49 9.31
N CYS A 330 18.01 -1.19 9.47
CA CYS A 330 18.85 -0.16 8.87
C CYS A 330 18.90 1.08 9.76
N PRO A 331 19.97 1.91 9.67
CA PRO A 331 20.12 3.13 10.46
C PRO A 331 19.34 4.34 9.92
N SER A 332 18.65 4.23 8.77
CA SER A 332 18.01 5.38 8.11
C SER A 332 16.77 5.93 8.82
N PHE A 333 16.24 5.21 9.80
CA PHE A 333 15.08 5.64 10.59
C PHE A 333 15.46 6.61 11.70
N VAL A 334 14.73 7.71 11.76
CA VAL A 334 14.84 8.71 12.82
C VAL A 334 13.45 8.96 13.39
N SER A 335 13.30 8.97 14.72
CA SER A 335 12.10 9.52 15.33
C SER A 335 12.34 10.95 15.77
N LEU A 336 11.36 11.79 15.48
CA LEU A 336 11.26 13.17 15.88
C LEU A 336 10.24 13.23 17.01
N GLU A 337 10.67 13.60 18.22
CA GLU A 337 9.85 13.52 19.43
C GLU A 337 9.78 14.88 20.15
N GLY A 338 8.58 15.34 20.47
CA GLY A 338 8.29 16.63 21.08
C GLY A 338 7.01 17.25 20.54
N ASP A 339 6.89 18.56 20.59
CA ASP A 339 5.79 19.30 19.94
C ASP A 339 6.09 19.39 18.43
N ILE A 340 5.76 18.31 17.72
CA ILE A 340 6.02 18.15 16.28
C ILE A 340 4.73 18.12 15.48
N ARG A 341 4.65 18.97 14.47
CA ARG A 341 3.53 19.06 13.53
C ARG A 341 4.02 18.93 12.11
N LEU A 342 3.15 18.46 11.23
CA LEU A 342 3.41 18.55 9.78
C LEU A 342 3.35 20.02 9.38
N LYS A 343 4.40 20.47 8.71
CA LYS A 343 4.42 21.82 8.18
C LYS A 343 3.39 21.94 7.06
N LYS A 344 2.52 22.91 7.18
CA LYS A 344 1.59 23.26 6.13
C LYS A 344 2.25 24.34 5.28
N ASN A 345 2.42 24.08 4.02
CA ASN A 345 2.96 25.07 3.08
C ASN A 345 1.81 25.93 2.53
N TYR A 346 1.08 26.59 3.44
CA TYR A 346 0.09 27.56 3.01
C TYR A 346 0.79 28.86 2.60
N ASP A 347 0.45 29.33 1.41
CA ASP A 347 0.53 30.74 1.10
C ASP A 347 -0.87 31.33 1.35
N ASP A 348 -0.97 32.30 2.27
CA ASP A 348 -2.24 32.98 2.57
C ASP A 348 -2.85 33.59 1.30
N ASN A 349 -2.01 34.01 0.33
CA ASN A 349 -2.45 34.49 -0.94
C ASN A 349 -3.15 33.41 -1.77
N LEU A 350 -2.64 32.18 -1.75
CA LEU A 350 -3.25 31.06 -2.47
C LEU A 350 -4.62 30.69 -1.88
N ILE A 351 -4.72 30.71 -0.54
CA ILE A 351 -6.01 30.44 0.14
C ILE A 351 -7.02 31.53 -0.18
N ASN A 352 -6.61 32.81 -0.21
CA ASN A 352 -7.49 33.90 -0.59
C ASN A 352 -7.97 33.74 -2.05
N LYS A 353 -7.10 33.29 -2.96
CA LYS A 353 -7.47 32.99 -4.34
C LYS A 353 -8.46 31.82 -4.42
N ILE A 354 -8.24 30.75 -3.71
CA ILE A 354 -9.14 29.58 -3.63
C ILE A 354 -10.53 29.96 -3.12
N ASN A 355 -10.62 30.91 -2.19
CA ASN A 355 -11.88 31.40 -1.64
C ASN A 355 -12.48 32.60 -2.41
N SER A 356 -11.82 33.05 -3.47
CA SER A 356 -12.36 34.09 -4.32
C SER A 356 -13.56 33.58 -5.15
N LYS A 357 -14.38 34.51 -5.63
CA LYS A 357 -15.51 34.16 -6.49
C LYS A 357 -15.02 33.63 -7.83
N ILE A 358 -15.58 32.53 -8.29
CA ILE A 358 -15.39 31.96 -9.61
C ILE A 358 -16.76 31.69 -10.23
N ASP A 359 -16.92 32.00 -11.52
CA ASP A 359 -18.16 31.75 -12.24
C ASP A 359 -18.45 30.26 -12.37
N ASP A 360 -19.73 29.89 -12.28
CA ASP A 360 -20.16 28.53 -12.47
C ASP A 360 -20.04 28.10 -13.94
N PRO A 361 -19.67 26.88 -14.24
CA PRO A 361 -19.64 26.38 -15.60
C PRO A 361 -21.06 26.10 -16.13
N ILE A 362 -21.18 25.93 -17.43
CA ILE A 362 -22.41 25.39 -18.04
C ILE A 362 -22.51 23.91 -17.58
N LEU A 363 -23.59 23.58 -16.88
CA LEU A 363 -23.84 22.22 -16.41
C LEU A 363 -24.33 21.33 -17.56
N PRO A 364 -23.93 20.02 -17.56
CA PRO A 364 -24.39 19.07 -18.57
C PRO A 364 -25.88 18.79 -18.41
N GLN A 365 -26.58 18.62 -19.52
CA GLN A 365 -27.98 18.22 -19.53
C GLN A 365 -28.13 16.73 -19.23
N ILE A 366 -29.24 16.37 -18.61
CA ILE A 366 -29.62 14.99 -18.30
C ILE A 366 -30.77 14.57 -19.25
N ASP A 367 -30.46 13.76 -20.26
CA ASP A 367 -31.51 13.26 -21.16
C ASP A 367 -32.41 12.26 -20.49
N LYS A 368 -31.89 11.05 -20.20
CA LYS A 368 -32.55 9.97 -19.43
C LYS A 368 -31.93 9.81 -18.05
N SER A 369 -30.64 9.74 -18.00
CA SER A 369 -29.85 9.65 -16.76
C SER A 369 -28.41 10.05 -17.04
N PHE A 370 -27.68 10.45 -15.99
CA PHE A 370 -26.26 10.78 -16.04
C PHE A 370 -25.47 9.83 -15.14
N GLY A 371 -24.61 9.01 -15.73
CA GLY A 371 -23.83 8.00 -15.03
C GLY A 371 -22.47 8.53 -14.59
N ILE A 372 -22.19 8.47 -13.29
CA ILE A 372 -20.87 8.76 -12.73
C ILE A 372 -20.27 7.49 -12.13
N MET A 373 -19.13 7.08 -12.62
CA MET A 373 -18.32 6.01 -12.03
C MET A 373 -17.27 6.63 -11.12
N ILE A 374 -17.23 6.20 -9.87
CA ILE A 374 -16.22 6.64 -8.89
C ILE A 374 -15.36 5.46 -8.51
N ALA A 375 -14.05 5.56 -8.74
CA ALA A 375 -13.11 4.46 -8.60
C ALA A 375 -11.92 4.87 -7.72
N GLY A 376 -11.56 4.05 -6.74
CA GLY A 376 -10.41 4.34 -5.90
C GLY A 376 -10.12 3.28 -4.84
N ILE A 377 -9.31 3.67 -3.87
CA ILE A 377 -8.83 2.78 -2.82
C ILE A 377 -9.78 2.81 -1.62
N GLY A 378 -10.08 1.64 -1.07
CA GLY A 378 -10.89 1.52 0.13
C GLY A 378 -10.28 2.22 1.35
N GLY A 379 -11.15 2.90 2.10
CA GLY A 379 -10.73 3.67 3.28
C GLY A 379 -10.20 5.09 2.98
N THR A 380 -10.18 5.52 1.71
CA THR A 380 -9.75 6.87 1.30
C THR A 380 -10.90 7.85 1.05
N GLY A 381 -12.16 7.44 1.31
CA GLY A 381 -13.33 8.32 1.18
C GLY A 381 -14.07 8.23 -0.16
N VAL A 382 -13.82 7.22 -0.98
CA VAL A 382 -14.50 7.02 -2.28
C VAL A 382 -16.01 6.97 -2.14
N VAL A 383 -16.52 6.15 -1.22
CA VAL A 383 -17.97 6.02 -0.92
C VAL A 383 -18.58 7.35 -0.43
N THR A 384 -17.79 8.14 0.32
CA THR A 384 -18.24 9.47 0.79
C THR A 384 -18.51 10.41 -0.38
N ILE A 385 -17.71 10.36 -1.45
CA ILE A 385 -17.96 11.19 -2.64
C ILE A 385 -19.27 10.79 -3.31
N GLY A 386 -19.54 9.49 -3.46
CA GLY A 386 -20.83 9.01 -3.98
C GLY A 386 -22.01 9.53 -3.17
N ALA A 387 -21.94 9.42 -1.84
CA ALA A 387 -22.97 9.89 -0.93
C ALA A 387 -23.16 11.43 -1.01
N VAL A 388 -22.07 12.21 -1.01
CA VAL A 388 -22.13 13.69 -1.13
C VAL A 388 -22.78 14.10 -2.45
N LEU A 389 -22.36 13.51 -3.58
CA LEU A 389 -22.92 13.86 -4.89
C LEU A 389 -24.38 13.44 -5.02
N ALA A 390 -24.76 12.29 -4.47
CA ALA A 390 -26.18 11.86 -4.46
C ALA A 390 -27.04 12.80 -3.61
N THR A 391 -26.57 13.19 -2.42
CA THR A 391 -27.26 14.15 -1.55
C THR A 391 -27.37 15.52 -2.23
N ALA A 392 -26.30 15.99 -2.90
CA ALA A 392 -26.31 17.22 -3.65
C ALA A 392 -27.33 17.20 -4.80
N ALA A 393 -27.45 16.08 -5.52
CA ALA A 393 -28.46 15.91 -6.56
C ALA A 393 -29.89 16.01 -6.00
N GLN A 394 -30.14 15.43 -4.82
CA GLN A 394 -31.42 15.55 -4.15
C GLN A 394 -31.73 16.98 -3.71
N ILE A 395 -30.73 17.73 -3.22
CA ILE A 395 -30.88 19.16 -2.87
C ILE A 395 -31.27 19.99 -4.11
N ASP A 396 -30.73 19.65 -5.28
CA ASP A 396 -31.09 20.25 -6.57
C ASP A 396 -32.46 19.76 -7.12
N GLY A 397 -33.23 18.96 -6.36
CA GLY A 397 -34.52 18.41 -6.77
C GLY A 397 -34.44 17.29 -7.81
N LYS A 398 -33.24 16.71 -8.03
CA LYS A 398 -32.99 15.63 -8.98
C LYS A 398 -33.14 14.26 -8.32
N GLY A 399 -33.43 13.24 -9.14
CA GLY A 399 -33.37 11.85 -8.69
C GLY A 399 -31.93 11.35 -8.65
N SER A 400 -31.56 10.57 -7.67
CA SER A 400 -30.24 9.95 -7.58
C SER A 400 -30.25 8.60 -6.92
N GLY A 401 -29.31 7.74 -7.30
CA GLY A 401 -29.08 6.46 -6.63
C GLY A 401 -27.61 6.11 -6.65
N VAL A 402 -27.16 5.49 -5.57
CA VAL A 402 -25.76 5.04 -5.39
C VAL A 402 -25.73 3.54 -5.16
N LEU A 403 -24.81 2.85 -5.78
CA LEU A 403 -24.49 1.45 -5.54
C LEU A 403 -22.99 1.32 -5.29
N ASP A 404 -22.62 1.03 -4.07
CA ASP A 404 -21.23 0.83 -3.67
C ASP A 404 -20.85 -0.64 -3.74
N MET A 405 -19.79 -0.94 -4.50
CA MET A 405 -19.16 -2.24 -4.51
C MET A 405 -17.86 -2.14 -3.73
N THR A 406 -17.93 -2.48 -2.46
CA THR A 406 -16.86 -2.26 -1.51
C THR A 406 -16.12 -3.54 -1.12
N GLY A 407 -16.77 -4.70 -1.10
CA GLY A 407 -16.18 -5.95 -0.64
C GLY A 407 -15.38 -5.78 0.66
N LEU A 408 -14.13 -6.21 0.69
CA LEU A 408 -13.15 -5.97 1.75
C LEU A 408 -12.44 -4.61 1.59
N ALA A 409 -13.04 -3.68 0.91
CA ALA A 409 -12.45 -2.47 0.38
C ALA A 409 -11.91 -1.48 1.43
N GLN A 410 -12.44 -1.47 2.65
CA GLN A 410 -11.90 -0.61 3.71
C GLN A 410 -10.43 -0.92 4.07
N LYS A 411 -9.88 -1.99 3.54
CA LYS A 411 -8.52 -2.48 3.75
C LYS A 411 -7.64 -2.30 2.50
N GLY A 412 -7.76 -1.16 1.82
CA GLY A 412 -6.89 -0.85 0.69
C GLY A 412 -7.21 -1.60 -0.61
N GLY A 413 -8.30 -2.36 -0.66
CA GLY A 413 -8.80 -2.98 -1.88
C GLY A 413 -9.49 -1.99 -2.81
N ALA A 414 -9.87 -2.44 -4.00
CA ALA A 414 -10.60 -1.63 -4.97
C ALA A 414 -12.02 -1.30 -4.46
N VAL A 415 -12.41 -0.04 -4.59
CA VAL A 415 -13.78 0.44 -4.38
C VAL A 415 -14.31 1.03 -5.67
N LYS A 416 -15.52 0.62 -6.02
CA LYS A 416 -16.26 1.10 -7.16
C LYS A 416 -17.62 1.59 -6.67
N SER A 417 -17.95 2.86 -6.93
CA SER A 417 -19.24 3.42 -6.59
C SER A 417 -19.92 3.89 -7.87
N PHE A 418 -21.07 3.32 -8.13
CA PHE A 418 -21.93 3.68 -9.25
C PHE A 418 -22.91 4.75 -8.78
N LEU A 419 -22.84 5.94 -9.32
CA LEU A 419 -23.82 6.99 -9.07
C LEU A 419 -24.57 7.26 -10.38
N ARG A 420 -25.89 7.25 -10.29
CA ARG A 420 -26.73 7.63 -11.42
C ARG A 420 -27.66 8.78 -11.00
N ILE A 421 -27.68 9.82 -11.79
CA ILE A 421 -28.48 11.03 -11.56
C ILE A 421 -29.56 11.08 -12.64
N PHE A 422 -30.77 11.40 -12.25
CA PHE A 422 -31.96 11.52 -13.11
C PHE A 422 -32.51 12.93 -12.99
N GLU A 423 -33.18 13.39 -14.02
CA GLU A 423 -33.80 14.74 -14.06
C GLU A 423 -34.78 14.96 -12.89
N LYS A 424 -35.57 13.93 -12.55
CA LYS A 424 -36.56 13.99 -11.47
C LYS A 424 -36.48 12.71 -10.59
N PRO A 425 -36.91 12.79 -9.31
CA PRO A 425 -36.94 11.65 -8.41
C PRO A 425 -37.77 10.46 -8.91
N GLU A 426 -38.85 10.74 -9.60
CA GLU A 426 -39.77 9.72 -10.12
C GLU A 426 -39.15 8.88 -11.24
N ASN A 427 -38.09 9.39 -11.86
CA ASN A 427 -37.38 8.71 -12.96
C ASN A 427 -36.30 7.75 -12.50
N VAL A 428 -36.08 7.62 -11.19
CA VAL A 428 -35.03 6.76 -10.65
C VAL A 428 -35.25 5.31 -11.05
N GLY A 429 -34.30 4.75 -11.80
CA GLY A 429 -34.30 3.38 -12.30
C GLY A 429 -33.08 2.60 -11.83
N ALA A 430 -32.57 1.69 -12.68
CA ALA A 430 -31.39 0.89 -12.38
C ALA A 430 -30.15 1.75 -12.15
N ILE A 431 -29.43 1.50 -11.06
CA ILE A 431 -28.27 2.32 -10.66
C ILE A 431 -26.97 1.81 -11.27
N ARG A 432 -26.80 0.49 -11.37
CA ARG A 432 -25.58 -0.10 -11.91
C ARG A 432 -25.37 0.32 -13.38
N LEU A 433 -24.18 0.84 -13.67
CA LEU A 433 -23.82 1.24 -15.03
C LEU A 433 -23.49 0.01 -15.88
N SER A 434 -24.00 0.00 -17.11
CA SER A 434 -23.73 -1.02 -18.11
C SER A 434 -22.62 -0.60 -19.06
N TYR A 435 -22.40 -1.36 -20.13
CA TYR A 435 -21.43 -1.07 -21.16
C TYR A 435 -21.68 0.32 -21.79
N GLY A 436 -20.66 1.18 -21.70
CA GLY A 436 -20.72 2.52 -22.29
C GLY A 436 -21.73 3.48 -21.65
N ASP A 437 -22.11 3.29 -20.38
CA ASP A 437 -23.08 4.12 -19.67
C ASP A 437 -22.44 5.23 -18.80
N THR A 438 -21.11 5.25 -18.71
CA THR A 438 -20.40 6.23 -17.88
C THR A 438 -20.22 7.54 -18.62
N ASN A 439 -20.83 8.63 -18.13
CA ASN A 439 -20.59 9.99 -18.59
C ASN A 439 -19.32 10.57 -17.98
N LEU A 440 -19.09 10.34 -16.68
CA LEU A 440 -17.91 10.80 -15.94
C LEU A 440 -17.29 9.67 -15.14
N LEU A 441 -15.98 9.43 -15.32
CA LEU A 441 -15.17 8.63 -14.42
C LEU A 441 -14.34 9.55 -13.51
N LEU A 442 -14.59 9.46 -12.20
CA LEU A 442 -13.75 10.02 -11.16
C LEU A 442 -12.80 8.92 -10.66
N GLY A 443 -11.61 8.87 -11.25
CA GLY A 443 -10.58 7.87 -10.94
C GLY A 443 -9.59 8.39 -9.91
N PHE A 444 -9.80 8.05 -8.65
CA PHE A 444 -8.92 8.47 -7.55
C PHE A 444 -7.70 7.56 -7.37
N ASP A 445 -7.67 6.46 -8.10
CA ASP A 445 -6.53 5.55 -8.19
C ASP A 445 -6.41 5.00 -9.62
N LEU A 446 -5.22 5.13 -10.21
CA LEU A 446 -5.00 4.75 -11.60
C LEU A 446 -5.17 3.24 -11.83
N LEU A 447 -4.72 2.40 -10.88
CA LEU A 447 -4.83 0.95 -10.98
C LEU A 447 -6.30 0.50 -10.94
N VAL A 448 -7.09 1.04 -10.00
CA VAL A 448 -8.53 0.74 -9.92
C VAL A 448 -9.27 1.25 -11.14
N SER A 449 -8.90 2.43 -11.66
CA SER A 449 -9.51 3.00 -12.88
C SER A 449 -9.30 2.12 -14.11
N ASN A 450 -8.29 1.26 -14.12
CA ASN A 450 -8.02 0.29 -15.16
C ASN A 450 -8.68 -1.09 -14.94
N ASP A 451 -9.50 -1.24 -13.89
CA ASP A 451 -10.23 -2.48 -13.69
C ASP A 451 -11.20 -2.75 -14.85
N LEU A 452 -11.23 -3.98 -15.34
CA LEU A 452 -12.04 -4.37 -16.50
C LEU A 452 -13.53 -4.03 -16.32
N GLU A 453 -14.07 -4.14 -15.10
CA GLU A 453 -15.47 -3.77 -14.83
C GLU A 453 -15.74 -2.27 -15.03
N ILE A 454 -14.73 -1.42 -14.78
CA ILE A 454 -14.84 0.03 -15.00
C ILE A 454 -14.68 0.35 -16.48
N ILE A 455 -13.64 -0.20 -17.10
CA ILE A 455 -13.33 0.03 -18.52
C ILE A 455 -14.52 -0.33 -19.41
N LYS A 456 -15.24 -1.41 -19.13
CA LYS A 456 -16.43 -1.82 -19.87
C LYS A 456 -17.54 -0.78 -19.88
N THR A 457 -17.62 0.08 -18.85
CA THR A 457 -18.64 1.10 -18.74
C THR A 457 -18.31 2.38 -19.52
N LEU A 458 -17.11 2.49 -20.08
CA LEU A 458 -16.63 3.66 -20.82
C LEU A 458 -17.02 3.59 -22.30
N ASP A 459 -17.34 4.76 -22.88
CA ASP A 459 -17.57 4.97 -24.31
C ASP A 459 -16.85 6.24 -24.74
N LYS A 460 -15.93 6.13 -25.71
CA LYS A 460 -15.12 7.25 -26.23
C LYS A 460 -15.95 8.49 -26.60
N LYS A 461 -17.20 8.29 -27.00
CA LYS A 461 -18.07 9.38 -27.47
C LYS A 461 -18.66 10.23 -26.36
N ILE A 462 -18.85 9.64 -25.15
CA ILE A 462 -19.55 10.30 -24.05
C ILE A 462 -18.76 10.40 -22.76
N SER A 463 -17.81 9.47 -22.53
CA SER A 463 -17.12 9.41 -21.26
C SER A 463 -16.03 10.47 -21.14
N LYS A 464 -16.05 11.22 -20.04
CA LYS A 464 -14.98 12.13 -19.62
C LYS A 464 -14.34 11.60 -18.36
N LEU A 465 -13.03 11.74 -18.21
CA LEU A 465 -12.26 11.15 -17.15
C LEU A 465 -11.42 12.19 -16.40
N ILE A 466 -11.51 12.20 -15.07
CA ILE A 466 -10.59 12.93 -14.19
C ILE A 466 -9.85 11.88 -13.38
N ILE A 467 -8.56 11.71 -13.63
CA ILE A 467 -7.75 10.61 -13.11
C ILE A 467 -6.61 11.14 -12.24
N ASN A 468 -6.54 10.66 -11.02
CA ASN A 468 -5.38 10.87 -10.16
C ASN A 468 -4.21 9.99 -10.63
N THR A 469 -3.07 10.63 -10.89
CA THR A 469 -1.86 9.97 -11.38
C THR A 469 -0.83 9.69 -10.31
N ASP A 470 -1.10 10.01 -9.06
CA ASP A 470 -0.14 9.72 -8.00
C ASP A 470 -0.03 8.22 -7.74
N GLU A 471 1.21 7.78 -7.65
CA GLU A 471 1.55 6.38 -7.44
C GLU A 471 1.23 5.96 -6.00
N VAL A 472 0.17 5.18 -5.81
CA VAL A 472 -0.15 4.56 -4.53
C VAL A 472 0.13 3.07 -4.61
N MET A 473 1.13 2.61 -3.87
CA MET A 473 1.55 1.21 -3.92
C MET A 473 0.50 0.26 -3.33
N PRO A 474 0.24 -0.89 -3.96
CA PRO A 474 -0.53 -1.97 -3.37
C PRO A 474 0.27 -2.70 -2.28
N GLY A 475 -0.41 -3.61 -1.57
CA GLY A 475 0.21 -4.39 -0.50
C GLY A 475 1.44 -5.19 -0.90
N ASP A 476 1.53 -5.62 -2.15
CA ASP A 476 2.65 -6.40 -2.70
C ASP A 476 4.00 -5.67 -2.57
N PHE A 477 3.99 -4.34 -2.64
CA PHE A 477 5.18 -3.53 -2.44
C PHE A 477 5.84 -3.71 -1.06
N THR A 478 5.10 -4.13 -0.04
CA THR A 478 5.67 -4.39 1.29
C THR A 478 6.58 -5.61 1.30
N ARG A 479 6.40 -6.53 0.37
CA ARG A 479 7.11 -7.81 0.24
C ARG A 479 8.11 -7.81 -0.90
N ASP A 480 7.72 -7.27 -2.05
CA ASP A 480 8.60 -7.14 -3.22
C ASP A 480 9.23 -5.75 -3.28
N LYS A 481 10.53 -5.70 -2.97
CA LYS A 481 11.34 -4.45 -3.03
C LYS A 481 11.44 -3.84 -4.43
N ASN A 482 11.25 -4.66 -5.46
CA ASN A 482 11.35 -4.28 -6.86
C ASN A 482 9.99 -4.10 -7.53
N PHE A 483 8.90 -4.26 -6.79
CA PHE A 483 7.54 -4.10 -7.32
C PHE A 483 7.40 -2.77 -8.08
N TYR A 484 6.87 -2.84 -9.27
CA TYR A 484 6.68 -1.71 -10.18
C TYR A 484 5.23 -1.71 -10.68
N LEU A 485 4.62 -0.54 -10.67
CA LEU A 485 3.33 -0.32 -11.34
C LEU A 485 3.61 0.07 -12.80
N PRO A 486 3.00 -0.58 -13.79
CA PRO A 486 3.16 -0.24 -15.22
C PRO A 486 2.38 1.04 -15.55
N PHE A 487 2.89 2.16 -15.07
CA PHE A 487 2.19 3.45 -15.03
C PHE A 487 1.84 3.97 -16.43
N ASP A 488 2.81 3.91 -17.34
CA ASP A 488 2.63 4.39 -18.71
C ASP A 488 1.63 3.50 -19.46
N GLU A 489 1.73 2.18 -19.32
CA GLU A 489 0.78 1.23 -19.91
C GLU A 489 -0.65 1.46 -19.41
N MET A 490 -0.82 1.75 -18.10
CA MET A 490 -2.13 2.06 -17.53
C MET A 490 -2.71 3.37 -18.06
N ARG A 491 -1.88 4.39 -18.25
CA ARG A 491 -2.29 5.66 -18.87
C ARG A 491 -2.68 5.47 -20.32
N ASP A 492 -1.84 4.80 -21.08
CA ASP A 492 -2.04 4.54 -22.50
C ASP A 492 -3.31 3.72 -22.71
N ASN A 493 -3.59 2.75 -21.86
CA ASN A 493 -4.83 1.97 -21.91
C ASN A 493 -6.07 2.87 -21.79
N LEU A 494 -6.11 3.77 -20.80
CA LEU A 494 -7.23 4.70 -20.64
C LEU A 494 -7.33 5.68 -21.84
N ILE A 495 -6.19 6.14 -22.37
CA ILE A 495 -6.15 7.01 -23.55
C ILE A 495 -6.74 6.29 -24.77
N ASN A 496 -6.38 5.04 -24.98
CA ASN A 496 -6.88 4.25 -26.10
C ASN A 496 -8.39 4.02 -26.01
N ILE A 497 -8.92 3.86 -24.81
CA ILE A 497 -10.35 3.60 -24.59
C ILE A 497 -11.19 4.87 -24.69
N ALA A 498 -10.78 5.93 -24.01
CA ALA A 498 -11.59 7.16 -23.90
C ALA A 498 -11.19 8.27 -24.87
N GLY A 499 -9.96 8.26 -25.40
CA GLY A 499 -9.38 9.34 -26.18
C GLY A 499 -8.68 10.40 -25.31
N GLN A 500 -7.51 10.85 -25.75
CA GLN A 500 -6.67 11.81 -25.02
C GLN A 500 -7.42 13.11 -24.67
N GLU A 501 -8.28 13.57 -25.57
CA GLU A 501 -9.09 14.80 -25.43
C GLU A 501 -10.16 14.69 -24.33
N ASN A 502 -10.45 13.50 -23.89
CA ASN A 502 -11.49 13.22 -22.89
C ASN A 502 -10.95 12.99 -21.48
N ILE A 503 -9.61 13.05 -21.30
CA ILE A 503 -8.97 12.69 -20.04
C ILE A 503 -8.16 13.86 -19.48
N LYS A 504 -8.35 14.15 -18.19
CA LYS A 504 -7.45 14.98 -17.39
C LYS A 504 -6.70 14.12 -16.39
N PHE A 505 -5.38 14.08 -16.53
CA PHE A 505 -4.48 13.43 -15.58
C PHE A 505 -3.91 14.46 -14.60
N ILE A 506 -4.09 14.23 -13.30
CA ILE A 506 -3.73 15.18 -12.25
C ILE A 506 -3.05 14.45 -11.08
N SER A 507 -1.92 14.96 -10.61
CA SER A 507 -1.25 14.46 -9.38
C SER A 507 -1.93 15.04 -8.13
N SER A 508 -3.17 14.67 -7.90
CA SER A 508 -4.05 15.30 -6.91
C SER A 508 -3.67 15.01 -5.46
N ASN A 509 -3.11 13.84 -5.15
CA ASN A 509 -2.61 13.53 -3.81
C ASN A 509 -1.40 14.40 -3.46
N LYS A 510 -0.48 14.58 -4.40
CA LYS A 510 0.71 15.41 -4.23
C LYS A 510 0.32 16.87 -4.05
N ILE A 511 -0.58 17.37 -4.88
CA ILE A 511 -1.13 18.73 -4.82
C ILE A 511 -1.75 18.99 -3.44
N THR A 512 -2.73 18.18 -3.04
CA THR A 512 -3.47 18.39 -1.79
C THR A 512 -2.64 18.14 -0.54
N SER A 513 -1.70 17.19 -0.60
CA SER A 513 -0.76 16.96 0.50
C SER A 513 0.18 18.15 0.72
N LYS A 514 0.70 18.75 -0.35
CA LYS A 514 1.62 19.90 -0.28
C LYS A 514 0.90 21.20 0.10
N ILE A 515 -0.27 21.45 -0.47
CA ILE A 515 -1.01 22.72 -0.32
C ILE A 515 -1.99 22.67 0.84
N LEU A 516 -2.79 21.59 0.98
CA LEU A 516 -3.80 21.46 2.03
C LEU A 516 -3.32 20.61 3.22
N GLY A 517 -2.10 20.05 3.15
CA GLY A 517 -1.52 19.24 4.23
C GLY A 517 -2.13 17.83 4.38
N ASN A 518 -3.02 17.41 3.47
CA ASN A 518 -3.69 16.11 3.59
C ASN A 518 -4.07 15.52 2.22
N SER A 519 -3.50 14.37 1.87
CA SER A 519 -3.78 13.69 0.61
C SER A 519 -5.22 13.15 0.47
N ILE A 520 -5.93 12.93 1.58
CA ILE A 520 -7.33 12.45 1.56
C ILE A 520 -8.27 13.46 0.87
N LEU A 521 -7.90 14.73 0.87
CA LEU A 521 -8.68 15.81 0.25
C LEU A 521 -8.64 15.78 -1.28
N SER A 522 -7.76 14.97 -1.87
CA SER A 522 -7.63 14.81 -3.33
C SER A 522 -8.92 14.39 -4.02
N ASN A 523 -9.76 13.58 -3.35
CA ASN A 523 -11.02 13.14 -3.94
C ASN A 523 -11.97 14.33 -4.14
N MET A 524 -12.14 15.16 -3.11
CA MET A 524 -13.01 16.33 -3.19
C MET A 524 -12.43 17.42 -4.10
N PHE A 525 -11.10 17.55 -4.13
CA PHE A 525 -10.40 18.39 -5.10
C PHE A 525 -10.73 17.97 -6.54
N ASN A 526 -10.64 16.67 -6.85
CA ASN A 526 -10.98 16.14 -8.18
C ASN A 526 -12.48 16.36 -8.54
N VAL A 527 -13.38 16.31 -7.55
CA VAL A 527 -14.78 16.70 -7.75
C VAL A 527 -14.88 18.18 -8.15
N GLY A 528 -14.11 19.08 -7.51
CA GLY A 528 -14.04 20.49 -7.87
C GLY A 528 -13.53 20.71 -9.29
N VAL A 529 -12.48 19.99 -9.70
CA VAL A 529 -11.97 20.03 -11.09
C VAL A 529 -13.02 19.54 -12.08
N ALA A 530 -13.69 18.43 -11.79
CA ALA A 530 -14.75 17.89 -12.66
C ALA A 530 -15.93 18.86 -12.76
N TYR A 531 -16.34 19.45 -11.64
CA TYR A 531 -17.41 20.43 -11.62
C TYR A 531 -17.08 21.65 -12.51
N GLN A 532 -15.92 22.29 -12.28
CA GLN A 532 -15.53 23.49 -13.03
C GLN A 532 -15.26 23.20 -14.51
N SER A 533 -14.99 21.93 -14.85
CA SER A 533 -14.93 21.49 -16.25
C SER A 533 -16.30 21.24 -16.90
N GLY A 534 -17.41 21.52 -16.21
CA GLY A 534 -18.77 21.32 -16.73
C GLY A 534 -19.13 19.83 -16.86
N LEU A 535 -18.61 18.96 -15.99
CA LEU A 535 -18.78 17.51 -16.10
C LEU A 535 -19.74 16.91 -15.04
N ILE A 536 -20.30 17.73 -14.15
CA ILE A 536 -21.22 17.30 -13.09
C ILE A 536 -22.54 18.08 -13.21
N PRO A 537 -23.70 17.40 -13.35
CA PRO A 537 -25.00 18.06 -13.56
C PRO A 537 -25.66 18.48 -12.23
N ILE A 538 -24.89 19.03 -11.29
CA ILE A 538 -25.33 19.44 -9.94
C ILE A 538 -24.74 20.83 -9.66
N SER A 539 -25.45 21.70 -8.95
CA SER A 539 -24.93 23.02 -8.61
C SER A 539 -23.82 22.98 -7.55
N ALA A 540 -22.88 23.93 -7.59
CA ALA A 540 -21.82 24.06 -6.59
C ALA A 540 -22.39 24.25 -5.19
N LEU A 541 -23.43 25.06 -5.06
CA LEU A 541 -24.09 25.34 -3.79
C LEU A 541 -24.64 24.06 -3.15
N SER A 542 -25.25 23.18 -3.95
CA SER A 542 -25.78 21.91 -3.47
C SER A 542 -24.68 20.93 -3.08
N ILE A 543 -23.53 20.94 -3.78
CA ILE A 543 -22.37 20.14 -3.41
C ILE A 543 -21.80 20.63 -2.07
N GLU A 544 -21.59 21.94 -1.89
CA GLU A 544 -21.10 22.48 -0.61
C GLU A 544 -22.09 22.19 0.53
N LYS A 545 -23.39 22.31 0.29
CA LYS A 545 -24.41 21.97 1.28
C LYS A 545 -24.43 20.47 1.65
N ALA A 546 -24.21 19.61 0.68
CA ALA A 546 -24.11 18.18 0.93
C ALA A 546 -22.83 17.82 1.74
N ILE A 547 -21.72 18.53 1.53
CA ILE A 547 -20.51 18.41 2.36
C ILE A 547 -20.80 18.83 3.80
N GLU A 548 -21.54 19.92 4.03
CA GLU A 548 -21.97 20.33 5.37
C GLU A 548 -22.82 19.27 6.06
N LEU A 549 -23.82 18.72 5.35
CA LEU A 549 -24.69 17.67 5.87
C LEU A 549 -23.94 16.37 6.20
N ASN A 550 -22.91 16.04 5.42
CA ASN A 550 -22.06 14.87 5.69
C ASN A 550 -21.25 15.02 6.99
N GLY A 551 -20.92 16.23 7.42
CA GLY A 551 -20.33 16.57 8.71
C GLY A 551 -18.87 16.14 8.90
N ALA A 552 -18.23 15.49 7.89
CA ALA A 552 -16.84 15.02 8.00
C ALA A 552 -15.85 16.07 7.48
N SER A 553 -15.01 16.65 8.36
CA SER A 553 -13.98 17.65 7.99
C SER A 553 -14.53 18.71 7.03
N VAL A 554 -15.68 19.28 7.36
CA VAL A 554 -16.50 20.15 6.50
C VAL A 554 -15.68 21.24 5.83
N LYS A 555 -14.95 22.03 6.64
CA LYS A 555 -14.14 23.13 6.12
C LYS A 555 -13.08 22.64 5.12
N ASP A 556 -12.32 21.62 5.49
CA ASP A 556 -11.24 21.10 4.65
C ASP A 556 -11.78 20.57 3.31
N ASN A 557 -12.95 19.92 3.31
CA ASN A 557 -13.57 19.40 2.09
C ASN A 557 -14.15 20.53 1.20
N ILE A 558 -14.73 21.58 1.79
CA ILE A 558 -15.18 22.76 1.03
C ILE A 558 -13.97 23.47 0.41
N ASP A 559 -12.90 23.69 1.19
CA ASP A 559 -11.66 24.30 0.70
C ASP A 559 -11.06 23.48 -0.46
N ALA A 560 -11.05 22.15 -0.34
CA ALA A 560 -10.56 21.25 -1.39
C ALA A 560 -11.44 21.30 -2.65
N PHE A 561 -12.77 21.32 -2.52
CA PHE A 561 -13.69 21.48 -3.63
C PHE A 561 -13.46 22.80 -4.37
N ARG A 562 -13.40 23.92 -3.62
CA ARG A 562 -13.13 25.25 -4.18
C ARG A 562 -11.77 25.31 -4.84
N PHE A 563 -10.74 24.72 -4.22
CA PHE A 563 -9.42 24.63 -4.84
C PHE A 563 -9.45 23.89 -6.17
N GLY A 564 -10.18 22.77 -6.25
CA GLY A 564 -10.39 22.06 -7.49
C GLY A 564 -11.05 22.92 -8.58
N ARG A 565 -12.02 23.74 -8.21
CA ARG A 565 -12.65 24.71 -9.13
C ARG A 565 -11.65 25.72 -9.68
N HIS A 566 -10.72 26.21 -8.86
CA HIS A 566 -9.70 27.19 -9.26
C HIS A 566 -8.47 26.56 -9.92
N TYR A 567 -8.37 25.23 -10.00
CA TYR A 567 -7.13 24.52 -10.37
C TYR A 567 -6.54 24.97 -11.71
N GLU A 568 -7.36 25.11 -12.76
CA GLU A 568 -6.86 25.51 -14.08
C GLU A 568 -6.29 26.95 -14.06
N ASN A 569 -6.88 27.84 -13.27
CA ASN A 569 -6.40 29.22 -13.10
C ASN A 569 -5.13 29.32 -12.27
N LEU A 570 -4.89 28.34 -11.39
CA LEU A 570 -3.76 28.31 -10.47
C LEU A 570 -2.68 27.29 -10.88
N LYS A 571 -2.80 26.69 -12.06
CA LYS A 571 -1.98 25.58 -12.50
C LYS A 571 -0.50 25.87 -12.47
N ASP A 572 -0.06 27.02 -12.92
CA ASP A 572 1.35 27.40 -12.97
C ASP A 572 1.92 27.58 -11.55
N GLU A 573 1.16 28.20 -10.64
CA GLU A 573 1.54 28.38 -9.24
C GLU A 573 1.62 27.01 -8.54
N VAL A 574 0.64 26.14 -8.79
CA VAL A 574 0.61 24.78 -8.24
C VAL A 574 1.79 23.97 -8.74
N VAL A 575 2.10 24.01 -10.04
CA VAL A 575 3.25 23.33 -10.62
C VAL A 575 4.55 23.82 -10.00
N HIS A 576 4.70 25.12 -9.75
CA HIS A 576 5.88 25.68 -9.08
C HIS A 576 6.06 25.13 -7.66
N ILE A 577 4.99 25.05 -6.87
CA ILE A 577 5.00 24.52 -5.50
C ILE A 577 5.33 23.01 -5.48
N ILE A 578 4.91 22.27 -6.50
CA ILE A 578 5.11 20.81 -6.58
C ILE A 578 6.49 20.46 -7.11
N LYS A 579 7.10 21.27 -7.96
CA LYS A 579 8.43 21.07 -8.58
C LYS A 579 9.59 21.03 -7.59
N ASP A 580 9.38 21.24 -6.31
CA ASP A 580 10.39 21.26 -5.25
C ASP A 580 11.02 19.88 -4.91
N GLU A 581 10.77 18.84 -5.72
CA GLU A 581 11.55 17.59 -5.62
C GLU A 581 12.82 17.72 -6.44
N PRO A 582 13.96 17.22 -5.91
CA PRO A 582 15.21 17.25 -6.65
C PRO A 582 15.00 16.54 -8.01
N GLU A 583 15.27 17.25 -9.08
CA GLU A 583 15.29 16.68 -10.42
C GLU A 583 16.20 15.45 -10.42
N VAL A 584 15.68 14.33 -10.86
CA VAL A 584 16.52 13.17 -11.16
C VAL A 584 17.34 13.57 -12.40
N LEU A 585 18.64 13.68 -12.22
CA LEU A 585 19.55 14.05 -13.31
C LEU A 585 19.36 13.07 -14.48
N GLU A 586 19.25 13.57 -15.68
CA GLU A 586 19.02 12.70 -16.86
C GLU A 586 20.31 12.43 -17.62
N GLY A 587 21.20 13.43 -17.73
CA GLY A 587 22.43 13.34 -18.49
C GLY A 587 23.49 12.43 -17.86
N PHE A 588 24.20 11.65 -18.70
CA PHE A 588 25.33 10.83 -18.24
C PHE A 588 26.39 11.68 -17.54
N GLU A 589 26.75 12.83 -18.12
CA GLU A 589 27.82 13.69 -17.60
C GLU A 589 27.43 14.32 -16.26
N GLU A 590 26.17 14.77 -16.12
CA GLU A 590 25.66 15.31 -14.85
C GLU A 590 25.66 14.26 -13.75
N LYS A 591 25.20 13.05 -14.07
CA LYS A 591 25.24 11.90 -13.16
C LYS A 591 26.66 11.55 -12.74
N TYR A 592 27.62 11.63 -13.69
CA TYR A 592 29.03 11.36 -13.42
C TYR A 592 29.62 12.42 -12.49
N GLN A 593 29.46 13.71 -12.79
CA GLN A 593 29.98 14.80 -11.98
C GLN A 593 29.42 14.80 -10.55
N ASN A 594 28.14 14.54 -10.41
CA ASN A 594 27.49 14.43 -9.10
C ASN A 594 28.09 13.27 -8.26
N ARG A 595 28.29 12.10 -8.86
CA ARG A 595 28.87 10.94 -8.16
C ARG A 595 30.34 11.12 -7.86
N PHE A 596 31.08 11.74 -8.76
CA PHE A 596 32.49 12.07 -8.55
C PHE A 596 32.66 13.00 -7.34
N LYS A 597 31.89 14.10 -7.31
CA LYS A 597 31.86 15.03 -6.17
C LYS A 597 31.44 14.36 -4.87
N PHE A 598 30.43 13.50 -4.93
CA PHE A 598 30.02 12.72 -3.75
C PHE A 598 31.18 11.86 -3.20
N LEU A 599 31.94 11.18 -4.06
CA LEU A 599 33.07 10.33 -3.65
C LEU A 599 34.27 11.15 -3.13
N GLU A 600 34.45 12.36 -3.64
CA GLU A 600 35.39 13.32 -3.07
C GLU A 600 35.00 13.72 -1.64
N ASP A 601 33.71 14.02 -1.43
CA ASP A 601 33.17 14.31 -0.11
C ASP A 601 33.15 13.07 0.81
N TYR A 602 32.97 11.88 0.24
CA TYR A 602 32.94 10.59 0.94
C TYR A 602 34.32 10.29 1.56
N GLN A 603 35.39 10.46 0.80
CA GLN A 603 36.76 10.21 1.29
C GLN A 603 37.77 11.30 0.85
N ASN A 604 38.17 11.36 -0.43
CA ASN A 604 39.06 12.34 -1.01
C ASN A 604 39.12 12.23 -2.54
N ILE A 605 39.81 13.19 -3.19
CA ILE A 605 39.97 13.23 -4.64
C ILE A 605 40.63 11.99 -5.24
N LYS A 606 41.60 11.37 -4.53
CA LYS A 606 42.28 10.14 -5.00
C LYS A 606 41.28 8.97 -5.09
N TYR A 607 40.39 8.89 -4.13
CA TYR A 607 39.32 7.86 -4.13
C TYR A 607 38.35 8.08 -5.29
N ALA A 608 37.93 9.33 -5.53
CA ALA A 608 37.07 9.68 -6.66
C ALA A 608 37.73 9.39 -8.02
N LYS A 609 39.05 9.56 -8.16
CA LYS A 609 39.79 9.21 -9.40
C LYS A 609 39.71 7.71 -9.72
N ASN A 610 39.75 6.81 -8.72
CA ASN A 610 39.55 5.38 -8.98
C ASN A 610 38.20 5.08 -9.63
N TYR A 611 37.19 5.86 -9.29
CA TYR A 611 35.86 5.76 -9.91
C TYR A 611 35.90 6.24 -11.37
N GLU A 612 36.49 7.40 -11.60
CA GLU A 612 36.70 7.99 -12.93
C GLU A 612 37.38 7.01 -13.88
N ASP A 613 38.46 6.37 -13.44
CA ASP A 613 39.23 5.44 -14.25
C ASP A 613 38.36 4.30 -14.83
N LEU A 614 37.57 3.64 -13.99
CA LEU A 614 36.74 2.53 -14.43
C LEU A 614 35.55 2.99 -15.28
N VAL A 615 34.92 4.10 -14.96
CA VAL A 615 33.80 4.67 -15.74
C VAL A 615 34.31 5.12 -17.11
N SER A 616 35.47 5.76 -17.19
CA SER A 616 36.10 6.16 -18.44
C SER A 616 36.51 4.98 -19.31
N TYR A 617 36.98 3.88 -18.69
CA TYR A 617 37.26 2.63 -19.36
C TYR A 617 35.98 2.04 -19.99
N ALA A 618 34.90 1.94 -19.22
CA ALA A 618 33.61 1.42 -19.72
C ALA A 618 33.03 2.29 -20.85
N ARG A 619 33.22 3.60 -20.77
CA ARG A 619 32.78 4.54 -21.81
C ARG A 619 33.54 4.37 -23.13
N LYS A 620 34.84 4.06 -23.07
CA LYS A 620 35.61 3.71 -24.27
C LYS A 620 35.11 2.43 -24.93
N ILE A 621 34.70 1.42 -24.14
CA ILE A 621 34.13 0.18 -24.63
C ILE A 621 32.82 0.45 -25.38
N ASP A 622 31.87 1.18 -24.78
CA ASP A 622 30.60 1.54 -25.43
C ASP A 622 30.83 2.25 -26.78
N LYS A 623 31.79 3.19 -26.82
CA LYS A 623 32.14 3.94 -28.02
C LYS A 623 32.70 3.00 -29.12
N ASN A 624 33.50 2.01 -28.74
CA ASN A 624 34.11 1.08 -29.70
C ASN A 624 33.08 0.09 -30.27
N ILE A 625 32.11 -0.37 -29.47
CA ILE A 625 31.06 -1.30 -29.89
C ILE A 625 29.98 -0.58 -30.71
N GLY A 626 29.74 0.71 -30.44
CA GLY A 626 28.72 1.51 -31.13
C GLY A 626 27.28 1.13 -30.77
N ASN A 627 27.04 0.57 -29.56
CA ASN A 627 25.75 0.06 -29.09
C ASN A 627 25.13 0.93 -27.97
N GLY A 628 25.33 2.26 -28.03
CA GLY A 628 24.80 3.21 -27.05
C GLY A 628 25.71 3.36 -25.83
N SER A 629 25.14 3.63 -24.64
CA SER A 629 25.86 3.88 -23.38
C SER A 629 25.36 3.04 -22.21
N GLN A 630 24.72 1.91 -22.49
CA GLN A 630 24.07 1.10 -21.44
C GLN A 630 25.10 0.46 -20.50
N PHE A 631 26.22 -0.06 -21.02
CA PHE A 631 27.26 -0.68 -20.22
C PHE A 631 27.96 0.34 -19.33
N SER A 632 28.38 1.46 -19.88
CA SER A 632 29.03 2.53 -19.11
C SER A 632 28.08 3.16 -18.08
N THR A 633 26.79 3.26 -18.39
CA THR A 633 25.76 3.73 -17.45
C THR A 633 25.57 2.74 -16.30
N ALA A 634 25.56 1.44 -16.57
CA ALA A 634 25.51 0.41 -15.54
C ALA A 634 26.75 0.47 -14.62
N VAL A 635 27.94 0.62 -15.21
CA VAL A 635 29.19 0.76 -14.42
C VAL A 635 29.18 2.03 -13.59
N LEU A 636 28.81 3.18 -14.18
CA LEU A 636 28.68 4.48 -13.51
C LEU A 636 27.79 4.38 -12.26
N LYS A 637 26.65 3.74 -12.37
CA LYS A 637 25.69 3.59 -11.28
C LYS A 637 26.19 2.60 -10.21
N ASN A 638 26.66 1.44 -10.63
CA ASN A 638 26.87 0.30 -9.73
C ASN A 638 28.25 0.32 -9.06
N TYR A 639 29.27 0.83 -9.75
CA TYR A 639 30.59 1.02 -9.12
C TYR A 639 30.54 2.11 -8.05
N PHE A 640 29.83 3.23 -8.34
CA PHE A 640 29.55 4.26 -7.33
C PHE A 640 28.86 3.66 -6.08
N LYS A 641 27.84 2.84 -6.28
CA LYS A 641 27.09 2.21 -5.20
C LYS A 641 27.99 1.36 -4.30
N LEU A 642 28.91 0.58 -4.88
CA LEU A 642 29.87 -0.21 -4.11
C LEU A 642 30.88 0.68 -3.39
N MET A 643 31.42 1.72 -4.06
CA MET A 643 32.40 2.62 -3.50
C MET A 643 31.85 3.49 -2.37
N ALA A 644 30.57 3.90 -2.46
CA ALA A 644 29.89 4.71 -1.46
C ALA A 644 29.17 3.84 -0.39
N TYR A 645 29.81 2.75 0.06
CA TYR A 645 29.23 1.91 1.10
C TYR A 645 29.09 2.67 2.43
N LYS A 646 28.02 2.36 3.16
CA LYS A 646 27.61 3.15 4.32
C LYS A 646 28.19 2.58 5.61
N ASP A 647 29.47 2.89 5.84
CA ASP A 647 30.15 2.64 7.10
C ASP A 647 29.75 3.65 8.19
N GLU A 648 30.32 3.51 9.37
CA GLU A 648 30.03 4.34 10.54
C GLU A 648 30.30 5.83 10.29
N TYR A 649 31.36 6.14 9.51
CA TYR A 649 31.69 7.51 9.12
C TYR A 649 30.67 8.10 8.16
N GLU A 650 30.24 7.31 7.17
CA GLU A 650 29.27 7.75 6.18
C GLU A 650 27.87 7.88 6.77
N VAL A 651 27.46 6.92 7.61
CA VAL A 651 26.20 7.02 8.38
C VAL A 651 26.19 8.32 9.18
N SER A 652 27.29 8.63 9.86
CA SER A 652 27.44 9.85 10.67
C SER A 652 27.39 11.12 9.81
N ARG A 653 28.04 11.13 8.64
CA ARG A 653 28.03 12.25 7.70
C ARG A 653 26.62 12.52 7.17
N LEU A 654 25.93 11.47 6.71
CA LEU A 654 24.60 11.59 6.14
C LEU A 654 23.54 11.95 7.17
N MET A 655 23.69 11.53 8.43
CA MET A 655 22.79 11.91 9.53
C MET A 655 22.96 13.35 10.02
N THR A 656 24.08 13.98 9.69
CA THR A 656 24.38 15.36 10.12
C THR A 656 24.50 16.33 8.95
N ASN A 657 24.26 15.87 7.72
CA ASN A 657 24.29 16.71 6.53
C ASN A 657 23.18 17.76 6.58
N LYS A 658 23.49 18.97 6.10
CA LYS A 658 22.53 20.07 5.98
C LYS A 658 21.27 19.65 5.20
N LYS A 659 21.43 18.90 4.10
CA LYS A 659 20.31 18.39 3.30
C LYS A 659 19.31 17.58 4.13
N PHE A 660 19.78 16.69 5.00
CA PHE A 660 18.91 15.91 5.88
C PHE A 660 18.15 16.81 6.85
N VAL A 661 18.83 17.79 7.48
CA VAL A 661 18.18 18.72 8.41
C VAL A 661 17.15 19.59 7.67
N ASP A 662 17.49 20.07 6.49
CA ASP A 662 16.60 20.85 5.64
C ASP A 662 15.37 20.03 5.19
N ASP A 663 15.55 18.76 4.84
CA ASP A 663 14.45 17.84 4.48
C ASP A 663 13.49 17.61 5.66
N VAL A 664 14.01 17.50 6.89
CA VAL A 664 13.16 17.42 8.09
C VAL A 664 12.40 18.72 8.29
N ASN A 665 13.06 19.89 8.23
CA ASN A 665 12.46 21.21 8.44
C ASN A 665 11.49 21.63 7.32
N LYS A 666 11.61 21.05 6.13
CA LYS A 666 10.61 21.20 5.04
C LYS A 666 9.31 20.49 5.35
N ASN A 667 9.35 19.36 6.05
CA ASN A 667 8.19 18.52 6.32
C ASN A 667 7.56 18.76 7.68
N PHE A 668 8.34 19.25 8.65
CA PHE A 668 7.89 19.37 10.05
C PHE A 668 8.24 20.74 10.63
N GLU A 669 7.40 21.15 11.60
CA GLU A 669 7.57 22.35 12.41
C GLU A 669 7.34 22.05 13.89
N GLY A 670 7.81 22.95 14.77
CA GLY A 670 7.69 22.84 16.23
C GLY A 670 9.02 22.55 16.92
N ASN A 671 8.97 22.23 18.20
CA ASN A 671 10.15 21.96 19.03
C ASN A 671 10.25 20.44 19.27
N PHE A 672 11.23 19.79 18.66
CA PHE A 672 11.40 18.35 18.73
C PHE A 672 12.86 17.92 18.80
N ASN A 673 13.10 16.73 19.34
CA ASN A 673 14.40 16.09 19.44
C ASN A 673 14.53 14.95 18.42
N TYR A 674 15.74 14.77 17.88
CA TYR A 674 16.08 13.63 17.05
C TYR A 674 16.41 12.42 17.93
N ASN A 675 15.89 11.23 17.58
CA ASN A 675 16.35 9.97 18.14
C ASN A 675 16.67 9.00 17.01
N PHE A 676 17.74 8.25 17.19
CA PHE A 676 18.34 7.38 16.19
C PHE A 676 18.18 5.92 16.58
N TYR A 677 18.02 5.04 15.60
CA TYR A 677 17.86 3.61 15.80
C TYR A 677 19.04 2.85 15.17
N LEU A 678 19.93 2.35 16.00
CA LEU A 678 21.17 1.70 15.56
C LEU A 678 21.32 0.31 16.21
N ALA A 679 22.09 -0.56 15.57
CA ALA A 679 22.47 -1.86 16.10
C ALA A 679 24.01 -2.01 16.17
N PRO A 680 24.71 -1.23 17.01
CA PRO A 680 26.16 -1.37 17.15
C PRO A 680 26.53 -2.77 17.64
N PRO A 681 27.42 -3.51 16.98
CA PRO A 681 27.74 -4.90 17.34
C PRO A 681 28.22 -5.09 18.79
N ILE A 682 28.85 -4.06 19.37
CA ILE A 682 29.42 -4.12 20.72
C ILE A 682 28.34 -3.98 21.81
N PHE A 683 27.26 -3.23 21.55
CA PHE A 683 26.24 -2.89 22.56
C PHE A 683 24.89 -3.54 22.34
N SER A 684 24.62 -4.06 21.13
CA SER A 684 23.31 -4.62 20.78
C SER A 684 23.16 -6.04 21.27
N LYS A 685 22.03 -6.31 21.91
CA LYS A 685 21.63 -7.68 22.28
C LYS A 685 21.24 -8.45 21.01
N LYS A 686 21.48 -9.77 21.06
CA LYS A 686 20.98 -10.68 20.02
C LYS A 686 19.58 -11.15 20.36
N SER A 687 18.74 -11.28 19.36
CA SER A 687 17.44 -11.94 19.46
C SER A 687 17.65 -13.41 19.85
N LYS A 688 16.83 -13.91 20.76
CA LYS A 688 16.85 -15.32 21.19
C LYS A 688 16.31 -16.26 20.11
N VAL A 689 15.46 -15.74 19.22
CA VAL A 689 14.76 -16.51 18.17
C VAL A 689 15.68 -16.80 16.99
N ASP A 690 16.35 -15.78 16.46
CA ASP A 690 17.09 -15.85 15.20
C ASP A 690 18.54 -15.37 15.30
N GLY A 691 19.03 -15.06 16.51
CA GLY A 691 20.39 -14.65 16.78
C GLY A 691 20.79 -13.28 16.19
N LYS A 692 19.88 -12.55 15.57
CA LYS A 692 20.14 -11.25 14.95
C LYS A 692 20.29 -10.15 15.99
N LEU A 693 21.07 -9.12 15.65
CA LEU A 693 21.25 -7.95 16.52
C LEU A 693 19.94 -7.14 16.59
N LEU A 694 19.56 -6.75 17.80
CA LEU A 694 18.41 -5.88 18.04
C LEU A 694 18.84 -4.41 18.01
N LYS A 695 18.03 -3.55 17.39
CA LYS A 695 18.26 -2.11 17.38
C LYS A 695 18.02 -1.48 18.74
N ILE A 696 18.81 -0.48 19.05
CA ILE A 696 18.72 0.34 20.27
C ILE A 696 18.38 1.76 19.86
N LYS A 697 17.46 2.39 20.61
CA LYS A 697 17.13 3.81 20.46
C LYS A 697 18.17 4.66 21.21
N PHE A 698 18.78 5.62 20.50
CA PHE A 698 19.70 6.62 21.05
C PHE A 698 19.07 8.00 20.98
N GLY A 699 19.26 8.80 22.02
CA GLY A 699 18.75 10.17 22.09
C GLY A 699 19.51 11.16 21.19
N GLY A 700 19.05 12.42 21.22
CA GLY A 700 19.58 13.51 20.38
C GLY A 700 21.06 13.86 20.59
N TRP A 701 21.63 13.50 21.74
CA TRP A 701 23.07 13.69 22.00
C TRP A 701 23.96 13.00 20.95
N LEU A 702 23.46 11.90 20.34
CA LEU A 702 24.18 11.17 19.31
C LEU A 702 24.45 12.02 18.06
N PHE A 703 23.63 13.04 17.80
CA PHE A 703 23.84 13.95 16.68
C PHE A 703 25.21 14.67 16.77
N ASN A 704 25.63 15.06 17.96
CA ASN A 704 26.96 15.69 18.18
C ASN A 704 28.08 14.68 18.03
N VAL A 705 27.88 13.44 18.47
CA VAL A 705 28.84 12.34 18.25
C VAL A 705 29.01 12.07 16.75
N PHE A 706 27.93 12.05 16.00
CA PHE A 706 27.96 11.91 14.54
C PHE A 706 28.73 13.06 13.87
N LYS A 707 28.50 14.30 14.29
CA LYS A 707 29.26 15.45 13.79
C LYS A 707 30.77 15.29 14.00
N LEU A 708 31.17 14.74 15.14
CA LEU A 708 32.58 14.46 15.44
C LEU A 708 33.07 13.27 14.58
N LEU A 709 32.36 12.16 14.58
CA LEU A 709 32.76 10.93 13.89
C LEU A 709 32.89 11.14 12.37
N SER A 710 32.00 11.93 11.77
CA SER A 710 32.07 12.25 10.33
C SER A 710 33.39 12.93 9.90
N LYS A 711 34.08 13.65 10.80
CA LYS A 711 35.36 14.26 10.54
C LYS A 711 36.52 13.25 10.45
N PHE A 712 36.36 12.06 11.01
CA PHE A 712 37.34 10.99 10.99
C PHE A 712 37.25 10.10 9.74
N LYS A 713 36.49 10.49 8.71
CA LYS A 713 36.41 9.77 7.43
C LYS A 713 37.74 9.48 6.77
N PHE A 714 38.78 10.26 7.06
CA PHE A 714 40.13 10.08 6.54
C PHE A 714 40.83 8.82 7.06
N LEU A 715 40.35 8.24 8.18
CA LEU A 715 40.87 6.98 8.72
C LEU A 715 40.42 5.78 7.91
N ARG A 716 39.33 5.91 7.12
CA ARG A 716 38.70 4.82 6.35
C ARG A 716 39.76 4.06 5.52
N GLY A 717 39.82 2.76 5.74
CA GLY A 717 40.73 1.86 5.04
C GLY A 717 42.20 1.97 5.43
N THR A 718 42.59 2.80 6.42
CA THR A 718 43.93 2.85 6.99
C THR A 718 44.10 1.81 8.09
N LYS A 719 45.37 1.61 8.55
CA LYS A 719 45.63 0.72 9.70
C LYS A 719 45.04 1.23 11.02
N LEU A 720 44.69 2.51 11.10
CA LEU A 720 44.11 3.15 12.28
C LEU A 720 42.56 3.19 12.21
N ASP A 721 41.95 2.56 11.22
CA ASP A 721 40.51 2.51 11.05
C ASP A 721 39.89 1.40 11.98
N PRO A 722 39.25 1.75 13.12
CA PRO A 722 38.75 0.78 14.06
C PRO A 722 37.58 -0.03 13.48
N PHE A 723 36.80 0.54 12.56
CA PHE A 723 35.68 -0.12 11.91
C PHE A 723 36.11 -0.98 10.73
N GLY A 724 37.19 -0.65 10.10
CA GLY A 724 37.75 -1.34 8.94
C GLY A 724 38.10 -2.82 9.16
N TYR A 725 38.25 -3.25 10.41
CA TYR A 725 38.50 -4.63 10.78
C TYR A 725 37.23 -5.50 10.87
N LEU A 726 36.06 -4.89 10.88
CA LEU A 726 34.80 -5.61 10.88
C LEU A 726 34.63 -6.44 9.60
N ASN A 727 34.07 -7.64 9.71
CA ASN A 727 33.89 -8.55 8.59
C ASN A 727 33.06 -7.90 7.46
N GLU A 728 32.03 -7.15 7.81
CA GLU A 728 31.19 -6.43 6.86
C GLU A 728 32.03 -5.43 6.04
N ARG A 729 32.91 -4.66 6.68
CA ARG A 729 33.78 -3.66 6.03
C ARG A 729 34.84 -4.30 5.14
N LYS A 730 35.37 -5.45 5.55
CA LYS A 730 36.29 -6.25 4.71
C LYS A 730 35.58 -6.73 3.45
N LYS A 731 34.35 -7.25 3.60
CA LYS A 731 33.56 -7.75 2.48
C LYS A 731 33.18 -6.64 1.49
N GLU A 732 32.84 -5.44 1.98
CA GLU A 732 32.54 -4.28 1.13
C GLU A 732 33.76 -3.89 0.28
N ARG A 733 34.95 -3.85 0.86
CA ARG A 733 36.19 -3.56 0.10
C ARG A 733 36.54 -4.68 -0.90
N GLU A 734 36.27 -5.93 -0.56
CA GLU A 734 36.40 -7.07 -1.47
C GLU A 734 35.49 -6.91 -2.67
N LEU A 735 34.21 -6.61 -2.46
CA LEU A 735 33.24 -6.38 -3.54
C LEU A 735 33.66 -5.26 -4.50
N ILE A 736 34.25 -4.18 -4.01
CA ILE A 736 34.78 -3.10 -4.86
C ILE A 736 35.88 -3.63 -5.78
N ARG A 737 36.83 -4.39 -5.24
CA ARG A 737 37.94 -4.98 -5.99
C ARG A 737 37.45 -5.99 -7.02
N ASP A 738 36.64 -6.95 -6.56
CA ASP A 738 36.08 -8.02 -7.40
C ASP A 738 35.25 -7.44 -8.57
N TYR A 739 34.51 -6.36 -8.31
CA TYR A 739 33.75 -5.69 -9.36
C TYR A 739 34.67 -5.04 -10.39
N LYS A 740 35.71 -4.33 -9.95
CA LYS A 740 36.68 -3.70 -10.84
C LYS A 740 37.37 -4.76 -11.73
N GLU A 741 37.81 -5.86 -11.15
CA GLU A 741 38.42 -7.00 -11.87
C GLU A 741 37.41 -7.59 -12.87
N THR A 742 36.18 -7.89 -12.44
CA THR A 742 35.12 -8.43 -13.31
C THR A 742 34.84 -7.51 -14.51
N ILE A 743 34.67 -6.20 -14.28
CA ILE A 743 34.40 -5.24 -15.37
C ILE A 743 35.59 -5.13 -16.34
N THR A 744 36.81 -5.22 -15.82
CA THR A 744 38.02 -5.20 -16.66
C THR A 744 38.10 -6.47 -17.54
N ASP A 745 37.85 -7.64 -16.96
CA ASP A 745 37.94 -8.92 -17.64
C ASP A 745 36.87 -9.06 -18.76
N ILE A 746 35.60 -8.76 -18.43
CA ILE A 746 34.54 -8.78 -19.44
C ILE A 746 34.74 -7.70 -20.49
N GLY A 747 35.29 -6.53 -20.12
CA GLY A 747 35.52 -5.41 -21.02
C GLY A 747 36.53 -5.72 -22.14
N ILE A 748 37.41 -6.69 -21.96
CA ILE A 748 38.36 -7.17 -23.00
C ILE A 748 37.63 -8.06 -24.02
N LYS A 749 36.60 -8.80 -23.61
CA LYS A 749 35.91 -9.84 -24.39
C LYS A 749 34.53 -9.42 -24.88
N ILE A 750 34.05 -8.22 -24.50
CA ILE A 750 32.70 -7.75 -24.85
C ILE A 750 32.61 -7.46 -26.35
N ASN A 751 31.51 -7.89 -26.93
CA ASN A 751 31.17 -7.71 -28.34
C ASN A 751 29.65 -7.52 -28.50
N LYS A 752 29.13 -7.35 -29.71
CA LYS A 752 27.69 -7.11 -29.94
C LYS A 752 26.81 -8.27 -29.50
N SER A 753 27.28 -9.52 -29.54
CA SER A 753 26.47 -10.71 -29.19
C SER A 753 26.32 -10.91 -27.69
N ASN A 754 27.33 -10.54 -26.89
CA ASN A 754 27.30 -10.71 -25.44
C ASN A 754 27.12 -9.37 -24.67
N TYR A 755 26.84 -8.26 -25.37
CA TYR A 755 26.70 -6.92 -24.79
C TYR A 755 25.61 -6.84 -23.72
N GLU A 756 24.42 -7.38 -23.97
CA GLU A 756 23.32 -7.39 -23.01
C GLU A 756 23.66 -8.17 -21.72
N THR A 757 24.37 -9.29 -21.86
CA THR A 757 24.84 -10.07 -20.71
C THR A 757 25.89 -9.28 -19.93
N ALA A 758 26.78 -8.55 -20.61
CA ALA A 758 27.75 -7.66 -19.96
C ALA A 758 27.06 -6.54 -19.19
N VAL A 759 26.01 -5.94 -19.73
CA VAL A 759 25.20 -4.91 -19.02
C VAL A 759 24.53 -5.51 -17.78
N LYS A 760 24.01 -6.73 -17.86
CA LYS A 760 23.43 -7.44 -16.71
C LYS A 760 24.47 -7.72 -15.63
N ILE A 761 25.67 -8.17 -15.99
CA ILE A 761 26.81 -8.37 -15.07
C ILE A 761 27.20 -7.06 -14.39
N ALA A 762 27.34 -5.97 -15.16
CA ALA A 762 27.64 -4.66 -14.61
C ALA A 762 26.55 -4.12 -13.68
N SER A 763 25.33 -4.60 -13.80
CA SER A 763 24.17 -4.19 -12.99
C SER A 763 23.97 -5.00 -11.70
N ILE A 764 24.70 -6.09 -11.49
CA ILE A 764 24.54 -7.00 -10.33
C ILE A 764 24.60 -6.27 -8.97
N PRO A 765 25.49 -5.28 -8.73
CA PRO A 765 25.53 -4.60 -7.44
C PRO A 765 24.23 -3.88 -7.08
N ASP A 766 23.32 -3.63 -8.03
CA ASP A 766 22.01 -3.07 -7.71
C ASP A 766 21.17 -4.00 -6.81
N GLN A 767 21.43 -5.29 -6.82
CA GLN A 767 20.78 -6.27 -5.95
C GLN A 767 21.35 -6.28 -4.53
N ILE A 768 22.60 -5.80 -4.33
CA ILE A 768 23.27 -5.73 -3.03
C ILE A 768 22.74 -4.52 -2.26
N ARG A 769 21.71 -4.72 -1.46
CA ARG A 769 21.02 -3.65 -0.70
C ARG A 769 20.87 -4.04 0.77
N GLY A 770 20.86 -3.04 1.66
CA GLY A 770 20.59 -3.21 3.08
C GLY A 770 21.84 -3.13 3.95
N PHE A 771 21.71 -3.56 5.20
CA PHE A 771 22.73 -3.51 6.23
C PHE A 771 22.81 -4.86 6.95
N GLY A 772 23.97 -5.22 7.51
CA GLY A 772 24.20 -6.42 8.31
C GLY A 772 23.67 -7.68 7.61
N HIS A 773 22.90 -8.50 8.32
CA HIS A 773 22.38 -9.79 7.83
C HIS A 773 21.49 -9.66 6.56
N VAL A 774 20.78 -8.54 6.39
CA VAL A 774 19.99 -8.28 5.18
C VAL A 774 20.91 -8.10 3.96
N LYS A 775 22.00 -7.36 4.13
CA LYS A 775 23.00 -7.17 3.08
C LYS A 775 23.75 -8.46 2.78
N GLU A 776 24.13 -9.21 3.81
CA GLU A 776 24.81 -10.52 3.66
C GLU A 776 23.99 -11.51 2.83
N LYS A 777 22.68 -11.60 3.08
CA LYS A 777 21.76 -12.42 2.27
C LYS A 777 21.78 -11.97 0.81
N ASN A 778 21.59 -10.67 0.56
CA ASN A 778 21.57 -10.12 -0.79
C ASN A 778 22.93 -10.29 -1.52
N ILE A 779 24.07 -10.23 -0.79
CA ILE A 779 25.41 -10.50 -1.36
C ILE A 779 25.50 -11.95 -1.85
N LYS A 780 25.05 -12.92 -1.04
CA LYS A 780 25.08 -14.34 -1.43
C LYS A 780 24.26 -14.60 -2.70
N GLU A 781 23.04 -14.05 -2.75
CA GLU A 781 22.16 -14.18 -3.91
C GLU A 781 22.81 -13.54 -5.17
N ALA A 782 23.41 -12.34 -5.02
CA ALA A 782 24.06 -11.62 -6.10
C ALA A 782 25.31 -12.35 -6.64
N ILE A 783 26.09 -12.98 -5.77
CA ILE A 783 27.28 -13.78 -6.17
C ILE A 783 26.87 -15.01 -6.99
N ASN A 784 25.83 -15.75 -6.55
CA ASN A 784 25.32 -16.89 -7.31
C ASN A 784 24.86 -16.46 -8.71
N TYR A 785 24.04 -15.41 -8.77
CA TYR A 785 23.55 -14.87 -10.06
C TYR A 785 24.68 -14.38 -10.96
N ARG A 786 25.74 -13.76 -10.38
CA ARG A 786 26.94 -13.38 -11.12
C ARG A 786 27.63 -14.56 -11.80
N THR A 787 27.76 -15.68 -11.06
CA THR A 787 28.40 -16.87 -11.60
C THR A 787 27.66 -17.42 -12.81
N ASP A 788 26.33 -17.49 -12.74
CA ASP A 788 25.49 -17.94 -13.85
C ASP A 788 25.63 -17.05 -15.08
N LEU A 789 25.62 -15.72 -14.87
CA LEU A 789 25.77 -14.75 -15.95
C LEU A 789 27.18 -14.76 -16.58
N LEU A 790 28.23 -14.97 -15.77
CA LEU A 790 29.60 -15.08 -16.29
C LEU A 790 29.77 -16.35 -17.15
N ASN A 791 29.18 -17.48 -16.75
CA ASN A 791 29.19 -18.67 -17.56
C ASN A 791 28.50 -18.43 -18.93
N SER A 792 27.29 -17.83 -18.90
CA SER A 792 26.57 -17.47 -20.12
C SER A 792 27.32 -16.45 -21.00
N PHE A 793 28.06 -15.51 -20.38
CA PHE A 793 28.87 -14.53 -21.11
C PHE A 793 30.02 -15.22 -21.84
N HIS A 794 30.69 -16.17 -21.19
CA HIS A 794 31.81 -16.91 -21.79
C HIS A 794 31.38 -17.88 -22.89
N GLU A 795 30.18 -18.46 -22.83
CA GLU A 795 29.61 -19.31 -23.88
C GLU A 795 29.35 -18.52 -25.19
N ASN A 796 29.13 -17.19 -25.07
CA ASN A 796 28.82 -16.31 -26.21
C ASN A 796 30.03 -15.42 -26.59
N THR A 797 31.23 -15.74 -26.10
CA THR A 797 32.46 -15.03 -26.45
C THR A 797 33.19 -15.75 -27.57
#